data_d152e2f140018e0a45efc9ca878b8691
#
_entry.id   d152e2f140018e0a45efc9ca878b8691
#
_cell.length_a   1.000
_cell.length_b   1.000
_cell.length_c   1.000
_cell.angle_alpha   90.00
_cell.angle_beta   90.00
_cell.angle_gamma   90.00
#
_symmetry.space_group_name_H-M   'P 1'
#
loop_
_entity.id
_entity.type
_entity.pdbx_description
1 polymer ?
#
loop_
_entity_poly.entity_id
_entity_poly.type
_entity_poly.pdbx_seq_one_letter_code
_entity_poly.pdbx_strand_id
1 'polypeptide(L)'
;MEKTILEERKKTIYQFICDEFYVPMKAKEMAVVLSVPKSQRSELQEVLDALVMDGRIEVTSKGKYIKSEGKYLTGTFTAHARGFGFVSIEGEEEDIFIPESQVHGAFHMDTVQVAITSENTGRRREGTITKIISRGTTRIVCTYEKSKTFGFAVPDNPKFGSDIFIPQERSKGAVSGHKVVVEITDYGKEGRKPEGKVVEIIGHINDPGTDIMSIVKAYDLPVEFSEKIMHQVENVSNEVSTADMAGRMDFREWQTVTIDGEDAKDLDDAITLTKEGDNYKLGVHIADVSNYVQEHSALDVEALSRGTSVYLVDRVIPMLPHKLSNGICSLNAGENRLTLSCVMTIDPKGNVIDHTIAESVIKVDRRMSYTSVKKILEDHDENEIREYENLVPMFELMRELAAILRKKRMKRGSIDFDFPETKIVLDEKGKPIEIKPYERNVATKIIEDFMLIANETVAQDYFWQELPFVYRTHDNPDTEKIKKLSTFINNFGYSIHIGQDEVHPKELQKLLQKIDGTPEEALISRLTLRSMKQAKYTTMSTGHFGLATPYYCHFTSPIRRYPDLQIHRIIKDNLRGRMNAKKIEHYDKILPEVAKHSSEMERRADEAERETDKLKKVEYMSERIGEVFEGVISGVTEWGFYVELPNTVEGLVHVTTLVDDYFHYNESTYELVGEVTNIRYKLGQRVHVMVTGTDRILRTIDFRVVRQDERKAGKE
;
A
#
# COMPACT_ATOMS: atom_id res chain seq x y z
N MET A 1 -31.85 6.33 -7.42
CA MET A 1 -31.54 7.59 -8.21
C MET A 1 -30.10 7.54 -8.64
N GLU A 2 -29.74 8.02 -9.86
CA GLU A 2 -28.32 8.11 -10.26
C GLU A 2 -27.57 9.09 -9.33
N LYS A 3 -26.31 8.76 -8.98
CA LYS A 3 -25.51 9.49 -7.97
C LYS A 3 -25.35 10.98 -8.28
N THR A 4 -25.17 11.32 -9.55
CA THR A 4 -25.02 12.72 -10.02
C THR A 4 -26.31 13.52 -9.83
N ILE A 5 -27.46 12.93 -10.16
CA ILE A 5 -28.78 13.53 -9.99
C ILE A 5 -29.12 13.71 -8.51
N LEU A 6 -28.72 12.74 -7.67
CA LEU A 6 -28.90 12.83 -6.22
C LEU A 6 -28.15 14.03 -5.65
N GLU A 7 -26.87 14.23 -6.02
CA GLU A 7 -26.05 15.33 -5.51
C GLU A 7 -26.58 16.72 -5.97
N GLU A 8 -27.02 16.86 -7.20
CA GLU A 8 -27.65 18.12 -7.67
C GLU A 8 -28.94 18.43 -6.90
N ARG A 9 -29.78 17.43 -6.69
CA ARG A 9 -31.02 17.59 -5.92
C ARG A 9 -30.74 17.86 -4.45
N LYS A 10 -29.74 17.23 -3.84
CA LYS A 10 -29.29 17.54 -2.47
C LYS A 10 -28.89 19.00 -2.34
N LYS A 11 -28.11 19.51 -3.30
CA LYS A 11 -27.70 20.92 -3.30
C LYS A 11 -28.92 21.86 -3.38
N THR A 12 -29.87 21.59 -4.25
CA THR A 12 -31.08 22.40 -4.41
C THR A 12 -31.98 22.40 -3.18
N ILE A 13 -32.25 21.22 -2.62
CA ILE A 13 -33.09 21.08 -1.41
C ILE A 13 -32.39 21.67 -0.18
N TYR A 14 -31.08 21.50 -0.05
CA TYR A 14 -30.31 22.11 1.04
C TYR A 14 -30.34 23.63 0.97
N GLN A 15 -30.17 24.25 -0.23
CA GLN A 15 -30.27 25.68 -0.42
C GLN A 15 -31.65 26.20 -0.02
N PHE A 16 -32.73 25.49 -0.41
CA PHE A 16 -34.08 25.82 0.00
C PHE A 16 -34.28 25.79 1.51
N ILE A 17 -33.73 24.80 2.23
CA ILE A 17 -33.83 24.69 3.71
C ILE A 17 -32.95 25.75 4.41
N CYS A 18 -31.91 26.23 3.75
CA CYS A 18 -31.04 27.29 4.28
C CYS A 18 -31.54 28.71 3.98
N ASP A 19 -32.63 28.85 3.22
CA ASP A 19 -33.20 30.16 2.85
C ASP A 19 -33.70 30.89 4.13
N GLU A 20 -33.51 32.22 4.16
CA GLU A 20 -33.88 33.07 5.30
C GLU A 20 -35.40 33.03 5.60
N PHE A 21 -36.22 32.77 4.58
CA PHE A 21 -37.68 32.68 4.72
C PHE A 21 -38.20 31.25 4.90
N TYR A 22 -37.29 30.27 5.03
CA TYR A 22 -37.69 28.87 5.20
C TYR A 22 -38.37 28.65 6.56
N VAL A 23 -39.56 28.08 6.52
CA VAL A 23 -40.30 27.65 7.72
C VAL A 23 -40.21 26.13 7.87
N PRO A 24 -39.79 25.58 9.03
CA PRO A 24 -39.70 24.12 9.24
C PRO A 24 -40.98 23.41 8.83
N MET A 25 -40.88 22.44 7.90
CA MET A 25 -42.02 21.73 7.34
C MET A 25 -41.74 20.22 7.19
N LYS A 26 -42.80 19.41 7.07
CA LYS A 26 -42.70 17.97 6.83
C LYS A 26 -42.42 17.70 5.33
N ALA A 27 -41.91 16.52 4.97
CA ALA A 27 -41.65 16.13 3.58
C ALA A 27 -42.87 16.29 2.67
N LYS A 28 -44.07 16.00 3.16
CA LYS A 28 -45.33 16.18 2.42
C LYS A 28 -45.65 17.66 2.13
N GLU A 29 -45.37 18.53 3.10
CA GLU A 29 -45.56 19.99 2.98
C GLU A 29 -44.50 20.56 2.01
N MET A 30 -43.25 20.12 2.15
CA MET A 30 -42.16 20.50 1.24
C MET A 30 -42.43 20.09 -0.20
N ALA A 31 -42.98 18.88 -0.42
CA ALA A 31 -43.36 18.42 -1.75
C ALA A 31 -44.43 19.29 -2.40
N VAL A 32 -45.34 19.92 -1.63
CA VAL A 32 -46.34 20.86 -2.13
C VAL A 32 -45.69 22.21 -2.48
N VAL A 33 -44.87 22.75 -1.58
CA VAL A 33 -44.19 24.05 -1.80
C VAL A 33 -43.28 23.99 -3.02
N LEU A 34 -42.54 22.89 -3.19
CA LEU A 34 -41.61 22.67 -4.30
C LEU A 34 -42.31 22.11 -5.55
N SER A 35 -43.65 22.02 -5.55
CA SER A 35 -44.43 21.47 -6.65
C SER A 35 -44.00 20.10 -7.16
N VAL A 36 -43.54 19.24 -6.28
CA VAL A 36 -43.05 17.88 -6.61
C VAL A 36 -44.21 16.96 -6.93
N PRO A 37 -44.27 16.37 -8.14
CA PRO A 37 -45.35 15.46 -8.56
C PRO A 37 -45.45 14.24 -7.61
N LYS A 38 -46.66 13.67 -7.47
CA LYS A 38 -46.90 12.51 -6.60
C LYS A 38 -45.97 11.32 -6.93
N SER A 39 -45.64 11.12 -8.20
CA SER A 39 -44.72 10.06 -8.68
C SER A 39 -43.26 10.25 -8.24
N GLN A 40 -42.86 11.47 -7.91
CA GLN A 40 -41.46 11.79 -7.52
C GLN A 40 -41.29 12.07 -6.01
N ARG A 41 -42.35 11.87 -5.21
CA ARG A 41 -42.28 12.11 -3.75
C ARG A 41 -41.37 11.13 -3.01
N SER A 42 -41.22 9.91 -3.52
CA SER A 42 -40.25 8.95 -3.02
C SER A 42 -38.83 9.40 -3.25
N GLU A 43 -38.55 10.06 -4.37
CA GLU A 43 -37.24 10.61 -4.69
C GLU A 43 -36.91 11.83 -3.80
N LEU A 44 -37.91 12.69 -3.51
CA LEU A 44 -37.73 13.76 -2.52
C LEU A 44 -37.40 13.21 -1.14
N GLN A 45 -38.06 12.12 -0.72
CA GLN A 45 -37.78 11.47 0.58
C GLN A 45 -36.35 10.93 0.59
N GLU A 46 -35.91 10.27 -0.49
CA GLU A 46 -34.54 9.76 -0.63
C GLU A 46 -33.48 10.89 -0.52
N VAL A 47 -33.77 12.07 -1.14
CA VAL A 47 -32.90 13.26 -1.02
C VAL A 47 -32.86 13.81 0.41
N LEU A 48 -34.01 13.89 1.06
CA LEU A 48 -34.09 14.37 2.45
C LEU A 48 -33.40 13.42 3.41
N ASP A 49 -33.59 12.11 3.24
CA ASP A 49 -32.92 11.09 4.05
C ASP A 49 -31.40 11.17 3.84
N ALA A 50 -30.94 11.36 2.60
CA ALA A 50 -29.51 11.56 2.31
C ALA A 50 -28.96 12.83 2.97
N LEU A 51 -29.68 13.96 2.93
CA LEU A 51 -29.25 15.20 3.61
C LEU A 51 -29.23 15.07 5.13
N VAL A 52 -30.13 14.28 5.71
CA VAL A 52 -30.11 13.94 7.14
C VAL A 52 -28.91 13.05 7.46
N MET A 53 -28.61 12.06 6.59
CA MET A 53 -27.42 11.21 6.71
C MET A 53 -26.13 12.01 6.61
N ASP A 54 -26.08 13.01 5.74
CA ASP A 54 -24.94 13.94 5.61
C ASP A 54 -24.83 14.92 6.79
N GLY A 55 -25.79 14.93 7.74
CA GLY A 55 -25.81 15.85 8.88
C GLY A 55 -26.08 17.31 8.50
N ARG A 56 -26.51 17.59 7.28
CA ARG A 56 -26.80 18.95 6.80
C ARG A 56 -28.14 19.48 7.28
N ILE A 57 -29.09 18.58 7.49
CA ILE A 57 -30.42 18.89 8.01
C ILE A 57 -30.80 17.92 9.13
N GLU A 58 -31.70 18.35 10.00
CA GLU A 58 -32.21 17.55 11.11
C GLU A 58 -33.73 17.40 11.02
N VAL A 59 -34.24 16.31 11.60
CA VAL A 59 -35.67 16.09 11.76
C VAL A 59 -36.06 16.35 13.21
N THR A 60 -36.91 17.37 13.42
CA THR A 60 -37.42 17.71 14.75
C THR A 60 -38.31 16.58 15.30
N SER A 61 -38.58 16.58 16.61
CA SER A 61 -39.53 15.64 17.27
C SER A 61 -40.94 15.65 16.66
N LYS A 62 -41.32 16.72 15.93
CA LYS A 62 -42.58 16.84 15.19
C LYS A 62 -42.51 16.37 13.74
N GLY A 63 -41.36 15.80 13.33
CA GLY A 63 -41.14 15.30 11.95
C GLY A 63 -40.95 16.38 10.90
N LYS A 64 -40.49 17.56 11.31
CA LYS A 64 -40.19 18.69 10.40
C LYS A 64 -38.70 18.78 10.15
N TYR A 65 -38.31 19.13 8.93
CA TYR A 65 -36.91 19.30 8.54
C TYR A 65 -36.45 20.73 8.86
N ILE A 66 -35.25 20.83 9.43
CA ILE A 66 -34.58 22.11 9.76
C ILE A 66 -33.13 22.01 9.30
N LYS A 67 -32.48 23.18 9.09
CA LYS A 67 -31.04 23.23 8.93
C LYS A 67 -30.40 22.75 10.24
N SER A 68 -29.40 21.86 10.11
CA SER A 68 -28.64 21.41 11.28
C SER A 68 -27.77 22.56 11.78
N GLU A 69 -27.83 22.87 13.07
CA GLU A 69 -26.94 23.84 13.74
C GLU A 69 -25.63 23.17 14.22
N GLY A 70 -25.60 21.82 14.24
CA GLY A 70 -24.42 21.03 14.55
C GLY A 70 -23.58 20.72 13.30
N LYS A 71 -22.26 20.83 13.38
CA LYS A 71 -21.34 20.28 12.38
C LYS A 71 -21.31 18.76 12.57
N TYR A 72 -22.23 18.05 11.91
CA TYR A 72 -22.16 16.60 11.77
C TYR A 72 -21.33 16.25 10.56
N LEU A 73 -20.32 15.41 10.77
CA LEU A 73 -19.47 14.91 9.71
C LEU A 73 -19.65 13.38 9.60
N THR A 74 -19.52 12.86 8.41
CA THR A 74 -19.56 11.41 8.15
C THR A 74 -18.17 10.94 7.80
N GLY A 75 -17.70 9.87 8.45
CA GLY A 75 -16.39 9.32 8.19
C GLY A 75 -16.23 7.89 8.67
N THR A 76 -15.05 7.34 8.48
CA THR A 76 -14.69 5.98 8.89
C THR A 76 -14.03 5.99 10.26
N PHE A 77 -14.58 5.22 11.20
CA PHE A 77 -14.06 5.10 12.56
C PHE A 77 -12.94 4.07 12.64
N THR A 78 -11.77 4.52 13.06
CA THR A 78 -10.63 3.66 13.37
C THR A 78 -10.47 3.57 14.88
N ALA A 79 -10.81 2.40 15.45
CA ALA A 79 -10.66 2.16 16.89
C ALA A 79 -9.19 1.97 17.27
N HIS A 80 -8.88 2.30 18.54
CA HIS A 80 -7.61 2.03 19.19
C HIS A 80 -7.80 0.98 20.29
N ALA A 81 -6.77 0.16 20.55
CA ALA A 81 -6.81 -0.90 21.57
C ALA A 81 -7.14 -0.43 22.99
N ARG A 82 -6.95 0.87 23.29
CA ARG A 82 -7.28 1.50 24.57
C ARG A 82 -8.71 2.03 24.66
N GLY A 83 -9.58 1.70 23.70
CA GLY A 83 -11.01 2.05 23.70
C GLY A 83 -11.37 3.38 23.03
N PHE A 84 -10.46 4.33 22.86
CA PHE A 84 -10.68 5.53 22.06
C PHE A 84 -10.50 5.25 20.57
N GLY A 85 -10.78 6.24 19.71
CA GLY A 85 -10.52 6.09 18.28
C GLY A 85 -10.47 7.41 17.54
N PHE A 86 -10.42 7.32 16.22
CA PHE A 86 -10.35 8.45 15.32
C PHE A 86 -11.37 8.27 14.19
N VAL A 87 -11.94 9.38 13.71
CA VAL A 87 -12.79 9.35 12.53
C VAL A 87 -12.13 10.14 11.42
N SER A 88 -11.83 9.42 10.34
CA SER A 88 -11.26 10.00 9.11
C SER A 88 -12.39 10.45 8.19
N ILE A 89 -12.35 11.70 7.76
CA ILE A 89 -13.34 12.32 6.87
C ILE A 89 -12.74 12.40 5.47
N GLU A 90 -13.48 11.97 4.45
CA GLU A 90 -13.03 12.04 3.05
C GLU A 90 -12.81 13.51 2.65
N GLY A 91 -11.58 13.84 2.21
CA GLY A 91 -11.18 15.19 1.82
C GLY A 91 -10.69 16.10 2.96
N GLU A 92 -10.64 15.62 4.19
CA GLU A 92 -10.02 16.33 5.31
C GLU A 92 -8.68 15.65 5.68
N GLU A 93 -7.68 16.46 6.05
CA GLU A 93 -6.34 15.95 6.38
C GLU A 93 -6.20 15.51 7.84
N GLU A 94 -7.04 16.04 8.74
CA GLU A 94 -6.99 15.76 10.17
C GLU A 94 -8.16 14.88 10.62
N ASP A 95 -7.84 13.77 11.26
CA ASP A 95 -8.81 12.89 11.90
C ASP A 95 -9.44 13.56 13.15
N ILE A 96 -10.70 13.23 13.42
CA ILE A 96 -11.40 13.65 14.61
C ILE A 96 -11.15 12.63 15.72
N PHE A 97 -10.61 13.08 16.86
CA PHE A 97 -10.41 12.24 18.03
C PHE A 97 -11.74 11.93 18.73
N ILE A 98 -12.00 10.65 19.03
CA ILE A 98 -13.19 10.18 19.73
C ILE A 98 -12.76 9.55 21.05
N PRO A 99 -13.04 10.16 22.21
CA PRO A 99 -12.79 9.57 23.52
C PRO A 99 -13.56 8.24 23.68
N GLU A 100 -13.05 7.33 24.51
CA GLU A 100 -13.67 6.04 24.80
C GLU A 100 -15.16 6.15 25.18
N SER A 101 -15.50 7.10 26.03
CA SER A 101 -16.87 7.36 26.49
C SER A 101 -17.81 7.86 25.38
N GLN A 102 -17.28 8.24 24.21
CA GLN A 102 -18.03 8.86 23.11
C GLN A 102 -18.08 7.96 21.85
N VAL A 103 -17.58 6.71 21.96
CA VAL A 103 -17.55 5.75 20.84
C VAL A 103 -18.94 5.14 20.55
N HIS A 104 -19.82 5.08 21.57
CA HIS A 104 -21.23 4.68 21.48
C HIS A 104 -21.49 3.39 20.67
N GLY A 105 -20.64 2.34 20.88
CA GLY A 105 -20.79 1.03 20.25
C GLY A 105 -20.37 0.95 18.80
N ALA A 106 -19.63 1.94 18.29
CA ALA A 106 -18.98 1.84 16.99
C ALA A 106 -17.80 0.85 17.06
N PHE A 107 -17.65 0.05 16.01
CA PHE A 107 -16.58 -0.90 15.82
C PHE A 107 -15.55 -0.36 14.81
N HIS A 108 -14.38 -0.93 14.85
CA HIS A 108 -13.32 -0.61 13.90
C HIS A 108 -13.82 -0.72 12.45
N MET A 109 -13.55 0.30 11.63
CA MET A 109 -13.96 0.48 10.24
C MET A 109 -15.46 0.76 10.00
N ASP A 110 -16.24 1.02 11.05
CA ASP A 110 -17.62 1.47 10.86
C ASP A 110 -17.67 2.84 10.19
N THR A 111 -18.62 3.04 9.29
CA THR A 111 -18.98 4.39 8.82
C THR A 111 -19.90 5.02 9.85
N VAL A 112 -19.49 6.15 10.38
CA VAL A 112 -20.16 6.82 11.49
C VAL A 112 -20.46 8.27 11.19
N GLN A 113 -21.47 8.79 11.87
CA GLN A 113 -21.76 10.21 11.96
C GLN A 113 -21.20 10.75 13.26
N VAL A 114 -20.44 11.84 13.19
CA VAL A 114 -19.77 12.48 14.33
C VAL A 114 -20.25 13.91 14.50
N ALA A 115 -20.57 14.29 15.72
CA ALA A 115 -20.76 15.68 16.13
C ALA A 115 -19.44 16.21 16.72
N ILE A 116 -18.97 17.36 16.25
CA ILE A 116 -17.78 18.00 16.80
C ILE A 116 -18.14 18.64 18.13
N THR A 117 -17.43 18.26 19.20
CA THR A 117 -17.66 18.74 20.57
C THR A 117 -16.71 19.86 20.98
N SER A 118 -15.53 19.95 20.33
CA SER A 118 -14.51 20.99 20.61
C SER A 118 -13.78 21.38 19.34
N GLU A 119 -13.83 22.67 18.99
CA GLU A 119 -13.02 23.33 17.94
C GLU A 119 -11.92 24.18 18.61
N ASN A 120 -11.09 23.61 19.47
CA ASN A 120 -10.02 24.37 20.09
C ASN A 120 -8.89 24.61 19.07
N THR A 121 -8.68 25.88 18.72
CA THR A 121 -7.53 26.38 17.97
C THR A 121 -6.22 25.94 18.65
N GLY A 122 -5.51 24.97 18.06
CA GLY A 122 -4.22 24.48 18.52
C GLY A 122 -4.20 23.10 19.19
N ARG A 123 -5.35 22.42 19.33
CA ARG A 123 -5.47 21.00 19.73
C ARG A 123 -6.29 20.23 18.71
N ARG A 124 -6.09 18.89 18.65
CA ARG A 124 -6.88 18.00 17.80
C ARG A 124 -8.38 18.22 18.02
N ARG A 125 -9.17 18.22 16.92
CA ARG A 125 -10.63 18.27 17.02
C ARG A 125 -11.14 17.05 17.77
N GLU A 126 -12.06 17.23 18.70
CA GLU A 126 -12.72 16.16 19.43
C GLU A 126 -14.18 16.05 18.98
N GLY A 127 -14.69 14.81 18.94
CA GLY A 127 -16.06 14.54 18.54
C GLY A 127 -16.71 13.39 19.30
N THR A 128 -18.02 13.30 19.12
CA THR A 128 -18.88 12.22 19.65
C THR A 128 -19.54 11.50 18.48
N ILE A 129 -19.49 10.16 18.47
CA ILE A 129 -20.24 9.37 17.49
C ILE A 129 -21.71 9.44 17.85
N THR A 130 -22.52 10.01 16.96
CA THR A 130 -23.97 10.18 17.14
C THR A 130 -24.76 9.06 16.50
N LYS A 131 -24.24 8.44 15.43
CA LYS A 131 -24.90 7.38 14.70
C LYS A 131 -23.90 6.48 13.99
N ILE A 132 -24.17 5.19 13.98
CA ILE A 132 -23.47 4.22 13.11
C ILE A 132 -24.31 4.11 11.82
N ILE A 133 -23.72 4.50 10.69
CA ILE A 133 -24.39 4.52 9.39
C ILE A 133 -24.36 3.13 8.77
N SER A 134 -23.16 2.52 8.74
CA SER A 134 -22.96 1.15 8.26
C SER A 134 -21.86 0.46 9.04
N ARG A 135 -21.98 -0.85 9.18
CA ARG A 135 -20.93 -1.68 9.77
C ARG A 135 -19.85 -1.96 8.74
N GLY A 136 -18.62 -1.59 9.06
CA GLY A 136 -17.48 -1.81 8.18
C GLY A 136 -16.91 -3.22 8.29
N THR A 137 -17.02 -3.83 9.49
CA THR A 137 -16.51 -5.17 9.75
C THR A 137 -17.63 -6.09 10.20
N THR A 138 -17.90 -7.10 9.41
CA THR A 138 -18.91 -8.14 9.71
C THR A 138 -18.27 -9.48 10.05
N ARG A 139 -17.01 -9.70 9.65
CA ARG A 139 -16.25 -10.92 9.92
C ARG A 139 -14.91 -10.57 10.54
N ILE A 140 -14.49 -11.33 11.53
CA ILE A 140 -13.26 -11.09 12.29
C ILE A 140 -12.53 -12.42 12.48
N VAL A 141 -11.21 -12.39 12.33
CA VAL A 141 -10.35 -13.53 12.68
C VAL A 141 -10.08 -13.49 14.19
N CYS A 142 -10.29 -14.63 14.83
CA CYS A 142 -10.20 -14.76 16.28
C CYS A 142 -9.48 -16.05 16.67
N THR A 143 -8.97 -16.07 17.89
CA THR A 143 -8.60 -17.31 18.59
C THR A 143 -9.79 -17.78 19.42
N TYR A 144 -10.23 -19.02 19.21
CA TYR A 144 -11.36 -19.59 19.92
C TYR A 144 -10.95 -20.19 21.26
N GLU A 145 -11.66 -19.85 22.32
CA GLU A 145 -11.52 -20.40 23.66
C GLU A 145 -12.83 -21.08 24.10
N LYS A 146 -12.78 -22.39 24.29
CA LYS A 146 -13.93 -23.19 24.68
C LYS A 146 -14.15 -23.16 26.19
N SER A 147 -15.38 -22.89 26.59
CA SER A 147 -15.90 -23.12 27.94
C SER A 147 -16.81 -24.36 27.98
N LYS A 148 -17.42 -24.68 29.13
CA LYS A 148 -18.26 -25.90 29.31
C LYS A 148 -19.50 -25.90 28.42
N THR A 149 -20.19 -24.74 28.29
CA THR A 149 -21.48 -24.62 27.61
C THR A 149 -21.51 -23.52 26.52
N PHE A 150 -20.38 -22.84 26.29
CA PHE A 150 -20.23 -21.77 25.31
C PHE A 150 -18.76 -21.62 24.98
N GLY A 151 -18.41 -20.66 24.15
CA GLY A 151 -17.04 -20.24 23.90
C GLY A 151 -16.91 -18.74 23.75
N PHE A 152 -15.67 -18.29 23.76
CA PHE A 152 -15.31 -16.94 23.40
C PHE A 152 -14.38 -16.97 22.19
N ALA A 153 -14.54 -16.01 21.31
CA ALA A 153 -13.61 -15.75 20.23
C ALA A 153 -12.88 -14.43 20.55
N VAL A 154 -11.58 -14.55 20.82
CA VAL A 154 -10.69 -13.43 21.13
C VAL A 154 -10.17 -12.87 19.80
N PRO A 155 -10.51 -11.63 19.41
CA PRO A 155 -10.03 -11.06 18.16
C PRO A 155 -8.51 -10.96 18.08
N ASP A 156 -7.92 -11.32 16.95
CA ASP A 156 -6.48 -11.17 16.70
C ASP A 156 -6.06 -9.70 16.58
N ASN A 157 -6.97 -8.86 16.13
CA ASN A 157 -6.76 -7.42 16.05
C ASN A 157 -7.29 -6.75 17.33
N PRO A 158 -6.40 -6.20 18.18
CA PRO A 158 -6.77 -5.59 19.46
C PRO A 158 -7.67 -4.35 19.33
N LYS A 159 -7.80 -3.79 18.12
CA LYS A 159 -8.71 -2.67 17.84
C LYS A 159 -10.20 -3.02 18.05
N PHE A 160 -10.55 -4.31 18.10
CA PHE A 160 -11.92 -4.73 18.38
C PHE A 160 -12.30 -4.72 19.87
N GLY A 161 -11.34 -4.58 20.76
CA GLY A 161 -11.51 -4.19 22.17
C GLY A 161 -12.25 -5.18 23.09
N SER A 162 -13.01 -6.17 22.57
CA SER A 162 -13.73 -7.14 23.39
C SER A 162 -13.87 -8.50 22.72
N ASP A 163 -13.89 -9.56 23.55
CA ASP A 163 -14.16 -10.92 23.08
C ASP A 163 -15.60 -11.06 22.58
N ILE A 164 -15.77 -11.92 21.60
CA ILE A 164 -17.06 -12.21 20.98
C ILE A 164 -17.62 -13.49 21.63
N PHE A 165 -18.83 -13.42 22.18
CA PHE A 165 -19.51 -14.58 22.72
C PHE A 165 -19.98 -15.51 21.59
N ILE A 166 -19.69 -16.82 21.71
CA ILE A 166 -20.06 -17.85 20.74
C ILE A 166 -20.90 -18.91 21.42
N PRO A 167 -22.20 -19.00 21.13
CA PRO A 167 -23.05 -20.13 21.60
C PRO A 167 -22.50 -21.47 21.10
N GLN A 168 -22.61 -22.52 21.88
CA GLN A 168 -22.03 -23.83 21.55
C GLN A 168 -22.54 -24.37 20.20
N GLU A 169 -23.80 -24.20 19.89
CA GLU A 169 -24.40 -24.60 18.62
C GLU A 169 -23.88 -23.83 17.41
N ARG A 170 -23.25 -22.65 17.63
CA ARG A 170 -22.66 -21.79 16.59
C ARG A 170 -21.15 -21.87 16.53
N SER A 171 -20.55 -22.79 17.30
CA SER A 171 -19.08 -22.95 17.36
C SER A 171 -18.49 -23.75 16.18
N LYS A 172 -19.33 -24.39 15.36
CA LYS A 172 -18.90 -25.25 14.24
C LYS A 172 -17.90 -26.36 14.64
N GLY A 173 -17.93 -26.78 15.94
CA GLY A 173 -17.02 -27.79 16.46
C GLY A 173 -15.62 -27.26 16.81
N ALA A 174 -15.41 -25.96 16.85
CA ALA A 174 -14.14 -25.37 17.25
C ALA A 174 -13.74 -25.80 18.68
N VAL A 175 -12.44 -25.99 18.89
CA VAL A 175 -11.81 -26.27 20.18
C VAL A 175 -10.86 -25.15 20.56
N SER A 176 -10.49 -25.06 21.85
CA SER A 176 -9.56 -24.02 22.31
C SER A 176 -8.25 -24.08 21.53
N GLY A 177 -7.76 -22.90 21.11
CA GLY A 177 -6.57 -22.73 20.27
C GLY A 177 -6.84 -22.77 18.75
N HIS A 178 -8.09 -23.03 18.31
CA HIS A 178 -8.42 -22.87 16.90
C HIS A 178 -8.44 -21.37 16.51
N LYS A 179 -7.79 -21.05 15.40
CA LYS A 179 -7.98 -19.82 14.66
C LYS A 179 -9.26 -19.95 13.83
N VAL A 180 -10.16 -19.01 13.99
CA VAL A 180 -11.50 -19.07 13.39
C VAL A 180 -11.89 -17.75 12.76
N VAL A 181 -12.69 -17.79 11.71
CA VAL A 181 -13.39 -16.62 11.19
C VAL A 181 -14.77 -16.59 11.84
N VAL A 182 -15.07 -15.50 12.52
CA VAL A 182 -16.34 -15.26 13.21
C VAL A 182 -17.12 -14.20 12.48
N GLU A 183 -18.38 -14.50 12.16
CA GLU A 183 -19.35 -13.53 11.68
C GLU A 183 -20.12 -12.97 12.88
N ILE A 184 -20.10 -11.64 13.03
CA ILE A 184 -20.80 -10.96 14.12
C ILE A 184 -22.30 -10.97 13.83
N THR A 185 -23.09 -11.52 14.75
CA THR A 185 -24.56 -11.59 14.66
C THR A 185 -25.24 -10.52 15.48
N ASP A 186 -24.61 -10.09 16.57
CA ASP A 186 -25.02 -8.95 17.41
C ASP A 186 -23.77 -8.19 17.86
N TYR A 187 -23.75 -6.89 17.62
CA TYR A 187 -22.62 -6.03 18.01
C TYR A 187 -22.62 -5.64 19.51
N GLY A 188 -23.59 -6.12 20.25
CA GLY A 188 -23.78 -5.77 21.66
C GLY A 188 -24.37 -4.36 21.82
N LYS A 189 -24.81 -4.08 23.04
CA LYS A 189 -25.18 -2.73 23.52
C LYS A 189 -24.36 -2.46 24.76
N GLU A 190 -24.39 -1.22 25.27
CA GLU A 190 -23.69 -0.86 26.50
C GLU A 190 -23.81 -1.93 27.58
N GLY A 191 -22.66 -2.50 28.00
CA GLY A 191 -22.58 -3.56 29.01
C GLY A 191 -22.78 -5.01 28.52
N ARG A 192 -23.04 -5.24 27.23
CA ARG A 192 -23.10 -6.60 26.65
C ARG A 192 -21.99 -6.83 25.64
N LYS A 193 -21.31 -7.98 25.77
CA LYS A 193 -20.32 -8.41 24.76
C LYS A 193 -21.02 -8.69 23.43
N PRO A 194 -20.32 -8.49 22.29
CA PRO A 194 -20.81 -8.91 20.98
C PRO A 194 -21.06 -10.41 20.94
N GLU A 195 -22.01 -10.85 20.10
CA GLU A 195 -22.28 -12.26 19.81
C GLU A 195 -21.96 -12.58 18.35
N GLY A 196 -21.44 -13.78 18.10
CA GLY A 196 -21.10 -14.24 16.76
C GLY A 196 -21.30 -15.72 16.54
N LYS A 197 -21.03 -16.14 15.30
CA LYS A 197 -20.97 -17.54 14.89
C LYS A 197 -19.65 -17.83 14.18
N VAL A 198 -19.07 -18.98 14.40
CA VAL A 198 -17.92 -19.47 13.64
C VAL A 198 -18.37 -19.84 12.24
N VAL A 199 -17.83 -19.18 11.22
CA VAL A 199 -18.13 -19.49 9.81
C VAL A 199 -17.05 -20.33 9.16
N GLU A 200 -15.81 -20.25 9.67
CA GLU A 200 -14.69 -21.03 9.16
C GLU A 200 -13.71 -21.35 10.30
N ILE A 201 -13.13 -22.55 10.29
CA ILE A 201 -11.99 -22.93 11.14
C ILE A 201 -10.78 -22.95 10.22
N ILE A 202 -9.79 -22.06 10.50
CA ILE A 202 -8.58 -21.92 9.70
C ILE A 202 -7.60 -23.05 10.02
N GLY A 203 -7.44 -23.39 11.29
CA GLY A 203 -6.54 -24.39 11.82
C GLY A 203 -6.27 -24.19 13.30
N HIS A 204 -5.41 -25.01 13.90
CA HIS A 204 -4.97 -24.77 15.27
C HIS A 204 -3.79 -23.80 15.28
N ILE A 205 -3.64 -22.97 16.31
CA ILE A 205 -2.59 -21.96 16.43
C ILE A 205 -1.15 -22.55 16.31
N ASN A 206 -0.99 -23.85 16.59
CA ASN A 206 0.27 -24.57 16.48
C ASN A 206 0.46 -25.27 15.12
N ASP A 207 -0.53 -25.23 14.23
CA ASP A 207 -0.42 -25.86 12.92
C ASP A 207 0.40 -24.94 11.98
N PRO A 208 1.36 -25.50 11.21
CA PRO A 208 2.15 -24.73 10.26
C PRO A 208 1.27 -23.96 9.26
N GLY A 209 1.57 -22.67 9.05
CA GLY A 209 0.88 -21.82 8.08
C GLY A 209 -0.48 -21.25 8.54
N THR A 210 -1.02 -21.69 9.68
CA THR A 210 -2.28 -21.14 10.24
C THR A 210 -2.14 -19.67 10.59
N ASP A 211 -0.98 -19.26 11.03
CA ASP A 211 -0.63 -17.89 11.36
C ASP A 211 -0.73 -16.95 10.16
N ILE A 212 -0.09 -17.30 9.03
CA ILE A 212 -0.17 -16.51 7.79
C ILE A 212 -1.58 -16.57 7.22
N MET A 213 -2.22 -17.75 7.21
CA MET A 213 -3.60 -17.87 6.74
C MET A 213 -4.58 -17.02 7.55
N SER A 214 -4.32 -16.82 8.84
CA SER A 214 -5.11 -15.89 9.68
C SER A 214 -5.00 -14.46 9.19
N ILE A 215 -3.83 -14.00 8.77
CA ILE A 215 -3.63 -12.68 8.17
C ILE A 215 -4.34 -12.59 6.82
N VAL A 216 -4.18 -13.61 5.96
CA VAL A 216 -4.88 -13.70 4.67
C VAL A 216 -6.39 -13.50 4.84
N LYS A 217 -6.99 -14.20 5.83
CA LYS A 217 -8.42 -14.09 6.13
C LYS A 217 -8.79 -12.75 6.79
N ALA A 218 -7.91 -12.18 7.62
CA ALA A 218 -8.15 -10.89 8.27
C ALA A 218 -8.18 -9.72 7.26
N TYR A 219 -7.41 -9.83 6.19
CA TYR A 219 -7.40 -8.87 5.08
C TYR A 219 -8.32 -9.24 3.91
N ASP A 220 -9.13 -10.29 4.08
CA ASP A 220 -10.07 -10.80 3.05
C ASP A 220 -9.38 -11.00 1.68
N LEU A 221 -8.17 -11.57 1.70
CA LEU A 221 -7.41 -11.82 0.48
C LEU A 221 -7.94 -13.07 -0.22
N PRO A 222 -8.27 -13.00 -1.51
CA PRO A 222 -8.86 -14.12 -2.26
C PRO A 222 -7.76 -15.13 -2.67
N VAL A 223 -7.68 -16.26 -1.98
CA VAL A 223 -6.66 -17.29 -2.23
C VAL A 223 -6.96 -18.12 -3.48
N GLU A 224 -8.23 -18.44 -3.70
CA GLU A 224 -8.67 -19.32 -4.76
C GLU A 224 -9.35 -18.58 -5.91
N PHE A 225 -9.31 -19.16 -7.10
CA PHE A 225 -10.10 -18.71 -8.23
C PHE A 225 -11.33 -19.60 -8.38
N SER A 226 -12.47 -19.00 -8.78
CA SER A 226 -13.70 -19.77 -8.99
C SER A 226 -13.56 -20.76 -10.14
N GLU A 227 -14.34 -21.86 -10.09
CA GLU A 227 -14.38 -22.87 -11.16
C GLU A 227 -14.65 -22.24 -12.55
N LYS A 228 -15.51 -21.24 -12.62
CA LYS A 228 -15.81 -20.50 -13.87
C LYS A 228 -14.56 -19.86 -14.46
N ILE A 229 -13.72 -19.26 -13.62
CA ILE A 229 -12.46 -18.63 -14.04
C ILE A 229 -11.47 -19.72 -14.48
N MET A 230 -11.32 -20.76 -13.69
CA MET A 230 -10.41 -21.86 -14.02
C MET A 230 -10.79 -22.53 -15.33
N HIS A 231 -12.07 -22.74 -15.59
CA HIS A 231 -12.56 -23.27 -16.87
C HIS A 231 -12.27 -22.30 -18.04
N GLN A 232 -12.39 -20.98 -17.86
CA GLN A 232 -12.00 -20.01 -18.90
C GLN A 232 -10.51 -20.09 -19.19
N VAL A 233 -9.68 -20.22 -18.17
CA VAL A 233 -8.22 -20.32 -18.29
C VAL A 233 -7.79 -21.61 -18.97
N GLU A 234 -8.48 -22.73 -18.72
CA GLU A 234 -8.18 -24.03 -19.38
C GLU A 234 -8.25 -23.93 -20.91
N ASN A 235 -9.13 -23.08 -21.45
CA ASN A 235 -9.30 -22.88 -22.88
C ASN A 235 -8.25 -21.92 -23.49
N VAL A 236 -7.41 -21.28 -22.70
CA VAL A 236 -6.31 -20.45 -23.21
C VAL A 236 -5.18 -21.35 -23.69
N SER A 237 -4.70 -21.12 -24.93
CA SER A 237 -3.55 -21.83 -25.48
C SER A 237 -2.29 -21.61 -24.65
N ASN A 238 -1.43 -22.61 -24.61
CA ASN A 238 -0.10 -22.48 -23.98
C ASN A 238 0.93 -21.87 -24.94
N GLU A 239 0.60 -21.76 -26.23
CA GLU A 239 1.50 -21.27 -27.27
C GLU A 239 0.85 -20.11 -28.03
N VAL A 240 1.69 -19.20 -28.49
CA VAL A 240 1.29 -18.07 -29.33
C VAL A 240 1.07 -18.57 -30.75
N SER A 241 -0.14 -18.37 -31.29
CA SER A 241 -0.47 -18.77 -32.65
C SER A 241 0.04 -17.76 -33.67
N THR A 242 0.15 -18.22 -34.96
CA THR A 242 0.47 -17.33 -36.08
C THR A 242 -0.57 -16.21 -36.25
N ALA A 243 -1.83 -16.49 -35.90
CA ALA A 243 -2.90 -15.48 -35.93
C ALA A 243 -2.69 -14.39 -34.90
N ASP A 244 -2.23 -14.73 -33.68
CA ASP A 244 -1.94 -13.76 -32.61
C ASP A 244 -0.75 -12.86 -32.96
N MET A 245 0.18 -13.33 -33.77
CA MET A 245 1.36 -12.57 -34.21
C MET A 245 1.05 -11.61 -35.38
N ALA A 246 -0.06 -11.84 -36.10
CA ALA A 246 -0.39 -11.06 -37.29
C ALA A 246 -0.56 -9.55 -36.97
N GLY A 247 0.12 -8.72 -37.77
CA GLY A 247 0.06 -7.26 -37.61
C GLY A 247 0.90 -6.68 -36.49
N ARG A 248 1.61 -7.50 -35.72
CA ARG A 248 2.53 -7.07 -34.68
C ARG A 248 3.93 -6.81 -35.24
N MET A 249 4.68 -5.93 -34.59
CA MET A 249 6.11 -5.79 -34.84
C MET A 249 6.84 -7.05 -34.41
N ASP A 250 7.72 -7.55 -35.25
CA ASP A 250 8.49 -8.77 -34.98
C ASP A 250 9.89 -8.42 -34.47
N PHE A 251 10.12 -8.65 -33.19
CA PHE A 251 11.42 -8.42 -32.53
C PHE A 251 12.09 -9.73 -32.08
N ARG A 252 11.66 -10.87 -32.60
CA ARG A 252 12.19 -12.20 -32.21
C ARG A 252 13.66 -12.42 -32.53
N GLU A 253 14.19 -11.66 -33.49
CA GLU A 253 15.62 -11.71 -33.85
C GLU A 253 16.47 -10.72 -33.03
N TRP A 254 15.86 -9.92 -32.19
CA TRP A 254 16.59 -9.02 -31.30
C TRP A 254 17.13 -9.79 -30.11
N GLN A 255 18.39 -9.49 -29.72
CA GLN A 255 18.95 -10.05 -28.49
C GLN A 255 18.21 -9.50 -27.29
N THR A 256 17.45 -10.38 -26.63
CA THR A 256 16.51 -10.01 -25.57
C THR A 256 16.70 -10.87 -24.34
N VAL A 257 16.71 -10.27 -23.16
CA VAL A 257 16.85 -10.97 -21.88
C VAL A 257 15.77 -10.52 -20.89
N THR A 258 15.42 -11.41 -19.96
CA THR A 258 14.75 -11.02 -18.70
C THR A 258 15.78 -11.06 -17.58
N ILE A 259 15.65 -10.16 -16.57
CA ILE A 259 16.53 -10.08 -15.41
C ILE A 259 15.67 -9.90 -14.16
N ASP A 260 15.53 -10.97 -13.37
CA ASP A 260 14.60 -11.05 -12.23
C ASP A 260 15.25 -11.76 -11.03
N GLY A 261 14.49 -11.92 -9.96
CA GLY A 261 14.86 -12.80 -8.85
C GLY A 261 14.91 -14.27 -9.29
N GLU A 262 15.71 -15.10 -8.62
CA GLU A 262 15.86 -16.52 -8.93
C GLU A 262 14.53 -17.26 -8.91
N ASP A 263 13.66 -16.93 -7.96
CA ASP A 263 12.38 -17.59 -7.69
C ASP A 263 11.21 -17.02 -8.50
N ALA A 264 11.41 -15.91 -9.25
CA ALA A 264 10.36 -15.28 -10.05
C ALA A 264 9.87 -16.22 -11.15
N LYS A 265 8.55 -16.28 -11.35
CA LYS A 265 7.90 -17.10 -12.38
C LYS A 265 7.02 -16.28 -13.31
N ASP A 266 6.61 -15.11 -12.88
CA ASP A 266 5.75 -14.15 -13.54
C ASP A 266 6.60 -13.01 -14.13
N LEU A 267 7.31 -13.34 -15.22
CA LEU A 267 8.24 -12.42 -15.87
C LEU A 267 7.46 -11.40 -16.72
N ASP A 268 7.27 -10.21 -16.18
CA ASP A 268 6.49 -9.13 -16.80
C ASP A 268 7.26 -8.41 -17.91
N ASP A 269 8.59 -8.27 -17.79
CA ASP A 269 9.42 -7.43 -18.64
C ASP A 269 10.63 -8.14 -19.21
N ALA A 270 11.01 -7.72 -20.41
CA ALA A 270 12.23 -8.13 -21.09
C ALA A 270 12.90 -6.93 -21.73
N ILE A 271 14.21 -6.97 -21.82
CA ILE A 271 15.04 -5.85 -22.26
C ILE A 271 15.85 -6.22 -23.49
N THR A 272 15.86 -5.32 -24.47
CA THR A 272 16.80 -5.27 -25.56
C THR A 272 17.56 -3.96 -25.53
N LEU A 273 18.88 -3.99 -25.71
CA LEU A 273 19.69 -2.77 -25.77
C LEU A 273 20.79 -2.89 -26.82
N THR A 274 20.80 -1.93 -27.73
CA THR A 274 21.86 -1.77 -28.74
C THR A 274 22.32 -0.32 -28.79
N LYS A 275 23.49 -0.07 -29.42
CA LYS A 275 24.02 1.26 -29.64
C LYS A 275 24.03 1.56 -31.13
N GLU A 276 23.40 2.66 -31.56
CA GLU A 276 23.35 3.14 -32.95
C GLU A 276 24.05 4.49 -33.02
N GLY A 277 25.34 4.50 -33.50
CA GLY A 277 26.20 5.66 -33.40
C GLY A 277 26.48 6.01 -31.93
N ASP A 278 26.16 7.24 -31.53
CA ASP A 278 26.31 7.70 -30.13
C ASP A 278 25.06 7.45 -29.29
N ASN A 279 23.91 7.07 -29.91
CA ASN A 279 22.66 6.90 -29.25
C ASN A 279 22.42 5.44 -28.82
N TYR A 280 21.62 5.27 -27.76
CA TYR A 280 21.18 3.98 -27.27
C TYR A 280 19.78 3.68 -27.81
N LYS A 281 19.57 2.46 -28.29
CA LYS A 281 18.24 1.96 -28.66
C LYS A 281 17.81 0.94 -27.62
N LEU A 282 16.92 1.39 -26.71
CA LEU A 282 16.39 0.60 -25.60
C LEU A 282 15.00 0.10 -25.95
N GLY A 283 14.83 -1.22 -26.00
CA GLY A 283 13.52 -1.88 -26.07
C GLY A 283 13.12 -2.37 -24.68
N VAL A 284 12.00 -1.88 -24.17
CA VAL A 284 11.32 -2.40 -22.97
C VAL A 284 10.07 -3.11 -23.43
N HIS A 285 10.07 -4.43 -23.31
CA HIS A 285 9.03 -5.32 -23.82
C HIS A 285 8.22 -5.87 -22.66
N ILE A 286 6.94 -5.52 -22.59
CA ILE A 286 6.05 -5.89 -21.48
C ILE A 286 5.04 -6.93 -21.94
N ALA A 287 4.82 -7.95 -21.15
CA ALA A 287 3.86 -9.01 -21.41
C ALA A 287 2.48 -8.45 -21.80
N ASP A 288 1.96 -8.85 -22.97
CA ASP A 288 0.63 -8.40 -23.44
C ASP A 288 -0.49 -9.22 -22.79
N VAL A 289 -0.65 -9.04 -21.48
CA VAL A 289 -1.71 -9.69 -20.68
C VAL A 289 -3.09 -9.36 -21.23
N SER A 290 -3.28 -8.14 -21.75
CA SER A 290 -4.55 -7.69 -22.31
C SER A 290 -5.02 -8.46 -23.54
N ASN A 291 -4.14 -9.26 -24.16
CA ASN A 291 -4.52 -10.17 -25.23
C ASN A 291 -5.34 -11.37 -24.70
N TYR A 292 -5.09 -11.79 -23.49
CA TYR A 292 -5.71 -12.96 -22.84
C TYR A 292 -6.81 -12.59 -21.85
N VAL A 293 -6.69 -11.43 -21.21
CA VAL A 293 -7.65 -10.91 -20.24
C VAL A 293 -8.45 -9.77 -20.89
N GLN A 294 -9.50 -10.16 -21.61
CA GLN A 294 -10.37 -9.22 -22.31
C GLN A 294 -11.26 -8.45 -21.32
N GLU A 295 -11.49 -7.16 -21.60
CA GLU A 295 -12.38 -6.31 -20.80
C GLU A 295 -13.76 -6.95 -20.63
N HIS A 296 -14.29 -6.91 -19.41
CA HIS A 296 -15.56 -7.52 -18.98
C HIS A 296 -15.62 -9.07 -19.01
N SER A 297 -14.53 -9.74 -19.30
CA SER A 297 -14.48 -11.20 -19.10
C SER A 297 -14.51 -11.58 -17.62
N ALA A 298 -14.82 -12.84 -17.29
CA ALA A 298 -14.75 -13.30 -15.91
C ALA A 298 -13.34 -13.13 -15.30
N LEU A 299 -12.29 -13.33 -16.10
CA LEU A 299 -10.89 -13.07 -15.72
C LEU A 299 -10.65 -11.59 -15.41
N ASP A 300 -11.20 -10.68 -16.20
CA ASP A 300 -11.06 -9.25 -16.01
C ASP A 300 -11.76 -8.78 -14.73
N VAL A 301 -12.99 -9.24 -14.49
CA VAL A 301 -13.75 -8.91 -13.27
C VAL A 301 -13.00 -9.39 -12.03
N GLU A 302 -12.42 -10.59 -12.07
CA GLU A 302 -11.61 -11.11 -10.97
C GLU A 302 -10.30 -10.34 -10.79
N ALA A 303 -9.58 -10.05 -11.89
CA ALA A 303 -8.33 -9.27 -11.84
C ALA A 303 -8.56 -7.87 -11.27
N LEU A 304 -9.65 -7.19 -11.67
CA LEU A 304 -10.05 -5.91 -11.10
C LEU A 304 -10.37 -6.04 -9.61
N SER A 305 -11.16 -7.04 -9.22
CA SER A 305 -11.51 -7.28 -7.82
C SER A 305 -10.28 -7.48 -6.94
N ARG A 306 -9.26 -8.20 -7.43
CA ARG A 306 -7.98 -8.40 -6.74
C ARG A 306 -7.12 -7.14 -6.76
N GLY A 307 -7.13 -6.40 -7.86
CA GLY A 307 -6.40 -5.15 -8.11
C GLY A 307 -4.89 -5.29 -8.23
N THR A 308 -4.29 -6.17 -7.43
CA THR A 308 -2.86 -6.48 -7.43
C THR A 308 -2.58 -7.89 -6.92
N SER A 309 -1.42 -8.45 -7.27
CA SER A 309 -0.87 -9.63 -6.58
C SER A 309 -0.36 -9.22 -5.20
N VAL A 310 -0.39 -10.15 -4.23
CA VAL A 310 0.08 -9.94 -2.86
C VAL A 310 1.24 -10.90 -2.58
N TYR A 311 2.39 -10.35 -2.17
CA TYR A 311 3.63 -11.11 -1.95
C TYR A 311 3.87 -11.33 -0.45
N LEU A 312 3.28 -12.39 0.10
CA LEU A 312 3.49 -12.75 1.50
C LEU A 312 4.82 -13.47 1.67
N VAL A 313 5.30 -13.56 2.90
CA VAL A 313 6.60 -14.17 3.23
C VAL A 313 6.75 -15.59 2.70
N ASP A 314 5.67 -16.40 2.69
CA ASP A 314 5.69 -17.83 2.32
C ASP A 314 5.02 -18.13 0.97
N ARG A 315 4.26 -17.21 0.41
CA ARG A 315 3.47 -17.41 -0.80
C ARG A 315 3.10 -16.13 -1.52
N VAL A 316 2.76 -16.27 -2.79
CA VAL A 316 2.14 -15.22 -3.59
C VAL A 316 0.66 -15.52 -3.76
N ILE A 317 -0.20 -14.53 -3.51
CA ILE A 317 -1.62 -14.57 -3.89
C ILE A 317 -1.72 -13.78 -5.21
N PRO A 318 -1.82 -14.47 -6.36
CA PRO A 318 -1.67 -13.81 -7.64
C PRO A 318 -2.94 -13.10 -8.08
N MET A 319 -2.78 -12.01 -8.84
CA MET A 319 -3.89 -11.32 -9.51
C MET A 319 -4.53 -12.18 -10.60
N LEU A 320 -3.72 -12.98 -11.28
CA LEU A 320 -4.14 -13.87 -12.37
C LEU A 320 -3.79 -15.33 -12.08
N PRO A 321 -4.57 -16.30 -12.55
CA PRO A 321 -4.26 -17.71 -12.42
C PRO A 321 -2.87 -18.08 -12.99
N HIS A 322 -2.16 -18.99 -12.33
CA HIS A 322 -0.78 -19.36 -12.67
C HIS A 322 -0.56 -19.80 -14.12
N LYS A 323 -1.57 -20.40 -14.77
CA LYS A 323 -1.48 -20.75 -16.20
C LYS A 323 -1.28 -19.51 -17.09
N LEU A 324 -1.79 -18.34 -16.65
CA LEU A 324 -1.55 -17.06 -17.30
C LEU A 324 -0.27 -16.43 -16.77
N SER A 325 -0.20 -16.17 -15.46
CA SER A 325 0.89 -15.39 -14.86
C SER A 325 2.27 -16.03 -14.99
N ASN A 326 2.36 -17.35 -14.90
CA ASN A 326 3.64 -18.09 -15.02
C ASN A 326 3.80 -18.78 -16.38
N GLY A 327 2.72 -18.86 -17.18
CA GLY A 327 2.65 -19.55 -18.47
C GLY A 327 2.70 -18.60 -19.65
N ILE A 328 1.57 -18.47 -20.36
CA ILE A 328 1.53 -17.77 -21.66
C ILE A 328 1.84 -16.28 -21.57
N CYS A 329 1.55 -15.61 -20.44
CA CYS A 329 1.89 -14.21 -20.25
C CYS A 329 3.35 -14.02 -19.82
N SER A 330 3.93 -14.97 -19.05
CA SER A 330 5.32 -14.86 -18.61
C SER A 330 6.30 -14.92 -19.77
N LEU A 331 7.25 -13.99 -19.80
CA LEU A 331 8.24 -13.86 -20.87
C LEU A 331 9.35 -14.93 -20.76
N ASN A 332 8.95 -16.20 -20.80
CA ASN A 332 9.84 -17.35 -20.67
C ASN A 332 10.84 -17.44 -21.84
N ALA A 333 12.09 -17.77 -21.53
CA ALA A 333 13.15 -17.88 -22.51
C ALA A 333 12.87 -19.00 -23.54
N GLY A 334 13.22 -18.73 -24.79
CA GLY A 334 13.10 -19.68 -25.90
C GLY A 334 11.70 -19.79 -26.52
N GLU A 335 10.70 -19.11 -25.97
CA GLU A 335 9.31 -19.16 -26.42
C GLU A 335 8.87 -17.83 -27.06
N ASN A 336 8.01 -17.93 -28.09
CA ASN A 336 7.37 -16.73 -28.64
C ASN A 336 6.41 -16.16 -27.61
N ARG A 337 6.49 -14.85 -27.38
CA ARG A 337 5.60 -14.13 -26.45
C ARG A 337 5.07 -12.86 -27.07
N LEU A 338 3.79 -12.59 -26.82
CA LEU A 338 3.16 -11.32 -27.20
C LEU A 338 3.53 -10.26 -26.18
N THR A 339 3.92 -9.11 -26.68
CA THR A 339 4.31 -7.97 -25.86
C THR A 339 3.69 -6.68 -26.35
N LEU A 340 3.62 -5.69 -25.45
CA LEU A 340 3.47 -4.28 -25.75
C LEU A 340 4.82 -3.65 -25.47
N SER A 341 5.48 -3.16 -26.50
CA SER A 341 6.86 -2.70 -26.43
C SER A 341 6.94 -1.19 -26.49
N CYS A 342 7.79 -0.61 -25.64
CA CYS A 342 8.25 0.76 -25.73
C CYS A 342 9.69 0.76 -26.18
N VAL A 343 9.95 1.11 -27.43
CA VAL A 343 11.28 1.19 -28.01
C VAL A 343 11.70 2.65 -28.06
N MET A 344 12.79 2.99 -27.39
CA MET A 344 13.25 4.36 -27.20
C MET A 344 14.64 4.57 -27.80
N THR A 345 14.84 5.66 -28.52
CA THR A 345 16.17 6.16 -28.91
C THR A 345 16.58 7.21 -27.88
N ILE A 346 17.68 6.96 -27.18
CA ILE A 346 18.16 7.78 -26.06
C ILE A 346 19.53 8.36 -26.41
N ASP A 347 19.68 9.68 -26.28
CA ASP A 347 20.95 10.38 -26.52
C ASP A 347 21.96 10.12 -25.39
N PRO A 348 23.28 10.48 -25.58
CA PRO A 348 24.29 10.32 -24.53
C PRO A 348 24.05 11.14 -23.25
N LYS A 349 23.09 12.06 -23.26
CA LYS A 349 22.66 12.84 -22.08
C LYS A 349 21.46 12.20 -21.36
N GLY A 350 20.95 11.07 -21.86
CA GLY A 350 19.80 10.37 -21.31
C GLY A 350 18.46 10.97 -21.72
N ASN A 351 18.38 11.76 -22.80
CA ASN A 351 17.10 12.23 -23.31
C ASN A 351 16.52 11.24 -24.31
N VAL A 352 15.25 10.91 -24.15
CA VAL A 352 14.48 10.17 -25.17
C VAL A 352 14.23 11.15 -26.32
N ILE A 353 14.88 10.91 -27.46
CA ILE A 353 14.80 11.76 -28.67
C ILE A 353 13.75 11.23 -29.66
N ASP A 354 13.46 9.94 -29.59
CA ASP A 354 12.41 9.29 -30.37
C ASP A 354 11.92 8.04 -29.63
N HIS A 355 10.65 7.67 -29.83
CA HIS A 355 10.12 6.44 -29.26
C HIS A 355 8.99 5.86 -30.13
N THR A 356 8.77 4.57 -29.98
CA THR A 356 7.68 3.83 -30.61
C THR A 356 7.05 2.92 -29.57
N ILE A 357 5.73 3.04 -29.40
CA ILE A 357 4.94 2.11 -28.62
C ILE A 357 4.18 1.22 -29.61
N ALA A 358 4.33 -0.10 -29.50
CA ALA A 358 3.74 -1.02 -30.46
C ALA A 358 3.38 -2.37 -29.84
N GLU A 359 2.32 -2.98 -30.39
CA GLU A 359 2.08 -4.41 -30.20
C GLU A 359 3.17 -5.19 -30.94
N SER A 360 3.79 -6.13 -30.25
CA SER A 360 4.97 -6.84 -30.77
C SER A 360 4.97 -8.34 -30.38
N VAL A 361 5.87 -9.06 -31.00
CA VAL A 361 6.23 -10.44 -30.63
C VAL A 361 7.74 -10.49 -30.41
N ILE A 362 8.13 -11.13 -29.32
CA ILE A 362 9.52 -11.34 -28.93
C ILE A 362 9.80 -12.83 -28.72
N LYS A 363 11.09 -13.14 -28.63
CA LYS A 363 11.59 -14.43 -28.16
C LYS A 363 12.79 -14.14 -27.26
N VAL A 364 12.64 -14.36 -25.97
CA VAL A 364 13.72 -14.12 -25.00
C VAL A 364 14.83 -15.14 -25.18
N ASP A 365 16.08 -14.67 -25.35
CA ASP A 365 17.26 -15.55 -25.53
C ASP A 365 17.65 -16.23 -24.23
N ARG A 366 17.67 -15.46 -23.13
CA ARG A 366 18.07 -15.95 -21.81
C ARG A 366 17.25 -15.31 -20.70
N ARG A 367 16.89 -16.12 -19.73
CA ARG A 367 16.45 -15.67 -18.42
C ARG A 367 17.68 -15.50 -17.54
N MET A 368 17.94 -14.29 -17.08
CA MET A 368 19.01 -13.96 -16.16
C MET A 368 18.45 -13.71 -14.75
N SER A 369 19.30 -13.91 -13.74
CA SER A 369 18.98 -13.50 -12.39
C SER A 369 19.74 -12.22 -12.02
N TYR A 370 19.21 -11.46 -11.03
CA TYR A 370 19.93 -10.32 -10.46
C TYR A 370 21.31 -10.74 -9.93
N THR A 371 21.42 -11.91 -9.36
CA THR A 371 22.69 -12.47 -8.84
C THR A 371 23.69 -12.75 -9.97
N SER A 372 23.26 -13.40 -11.07
CA SER A 372 24.15 -13.68 -12.20
C SER A 372 24.67 -12.41 -12.84
N VAL A 373 23.77 -11.43 -13.08
CA VAL A 373 24.21 -10.15 -13.68
C VAL A 373 25.11 -9.36 -12.75
N LYS A 374 24.88 -9.39 -11.42
CA LYS A 374 25.78 -8.81 -10.41
C LYS A 374 27.17 -9.46 -10.49
N LYS A 375 27.24 -10.82 -10.51
CA LYS A 375 28.49 -11.54 -10.62
C LYS A 375 29.29 -11.16 -11.88
N ILE A 376 28.60 -10.94 -13.01
CA ILE A 376 29.24 -10.50 -14.25
C ILE A 376 29.77 -9.08 -14.12
N LEU A 377 28.96 -8.13 -13.66
CA LEU A 377 29.23 -6.69 -13.73
C LEU A 377 30.02 -6.13 -12.53
N GLU A 378 29.82 -6.68 -11.31
CA GLU A 378 30.47 -6.21 -10.09
C GLU A 378 31.56 -7.15 -9.61
N ASP A 379 31.28 -8.46 -9.54
CA ASP A 379 32.20 -9.44 -8.95
C ASP A 379 33.23 -9.94 -9.98
N HIS A 380 32.98 -9.70 -11.29
CA HIS A 380 33.81 -10.16 -12.43
C HIS A 380 34.10 -11.67 -12.39
N ASP A 381 33.08 -12.47 -12.06
CA ASP A 381 33.18 -13.94 -11.99
C ASP A 381 33.47 -14.52 -13.37
N GLU A 382 34.63 -15.16 -13.53
CA GLU A 382 35.08 -15.71 -14.82
C GLU A 382 34.18 -16.82 -15.36
N ASN A 383 33.52 -17.59 -14.49
CA ASN A 383 32.62 -18.66 -14.92
C ASN A 383 31.31 -18.10 -15.49
N GLU A 384 30.69 -17.14 -14.80
CA GLU A 384 29.49 -16.45 -15.29
C GLU A 384 29.80 -15.67 -16.57
N ILE A 385 30.93 -14.98 -16.65
CA ILE A 385 31.34 -14.26 -17.86
C ILE A 385 31.52 -15.22 -19.05
N ARG A 386 32.11 -16.39 -18.82
CA ARG A 386 32.30 -17.40 -19.87
C ARG A 386 30.98 -18.05 -20.31
N GLU A 387 30.09 -18.31 -19.38
CA GLU A 387 28.77 -18.90 -19.65
C GLU A 387 27.90 -17.97 -20.51
N TYR A 388 27.96 -16.65 -20.22
CA TYR A 388 27.15 -15.62 -20.87
C TYR A 388 27.97 -14.67 -21.75
N GLU A 389 29.10 -15.12 -22.30
CA GLU A 389 30.06 -14.30 -23.05
C GLU A 389 29.41 -13.43 -24.13
N ASN A 390 28.42 -13.97 -24.85
CA ASN A 390 27.69 -13.25 -25.89
C ASN A 390 26.75 -12.15 -25.37
N LEU A 391 26.41 -12.14 -24.08
CA LEU A 391 25.52 -11.17 -23.43
C LEU A 391 26.28 -10.10 -22.66
N VAL A 392 27.54 -10.36 -22.29
CA VAL A 392 28.35 -9.45 -21.48
C VAL A 392 28.43 -8.04 -22.09
N PRO A 393 28.64 -7.86 -23.41
CA PRO A 393 28.66 -6.51 -24.01
C PRO A 393 27.36 -5.76 -23.83
N MET A 394 26.21 -6.45 -23.87
CA MET A 394 24.91 -5.84 -23.65
C MET A 394 24.73 -5.43 -22.17
N PHE A 395 25.17 -6.27 -21.22
CA PHE A 395 25.09 -5.91 -19.79
C PHE A 395 25.97 -4.72 -19.44
N GLU A 396 27.17 -4.61 -20.02
CA GLU A 396 28.03 -3.44 -19.86
C GLU A 396 27.35 -2.17 -20.41
N LEU A 397 26.69 -2.29 -21.58
CA LEU A 397 25.94 -1.20 -22.17
C LEU A 397 24.72 -0.82 -21.32
N MET A 398 24.04 -1.80 -20.72
CA MET A 398 22.94 -1.57 -19.78
C MET A 398 23.41 -0.80 -18.54
N ARG A 399 24.56 -1.17 -17.97
CA ARG A 399 25.17 -0.45 -16.84
C ARG A 399 25.49 1.00 -17.20
N GLU A 400 26.09 1.22 -18.38
CA GLU A 400 26.42 2.56 -18.89
C GLU A 400 25.17 3.43 -19.02
N LEU A 401 24.12 2.94 -19.71
CA LEU A 401 22.88 3.67 -19.91
C LEU A 401 22.15 3.94 -18.59
N ALA A 402 22.02 2.94 -17.72
CA ALA A 402 21.37 3.09 -16.42
C ALA A 402 22.05 4.18 -15.58
N ALA A 403 23.40 4.25 -15.58
CA ALA A 403 24.13 5.30 -14.89
C ALA A 403 23.83 6.71 -15.46
N ILE A 404 23.69 6.84 -16.77
CA ILE A 404 23.30 8.09 -17.43
C ILE A 404 21.90 8.52 -17.02
N LEU A 405 20.92 7.59 -17.08
CA LEU A 405 19.53 7.84 -16.71
C LEU A 405 19.41 8.23 -15.24
N ARG A 406 20.08 7.48 -14.36
CA ARG A 406 20.11 7.76 -12.91
C ARG A 406 20.70 9.13 -12.63
N LYS A 407 21.84 9.47 -13.24
CA LYS A 407 22.47 10.80 -13.10
C LYS A 407 21.53 11.93 -13.52
N LYS A 408 20.80 11.74 -14.63
CA LYS A 408 19.80 12.71 -15.10
C LYS A 408 18.66 12.86 -14.11
N ARG A 409 18.10 11.74 -13.61
CA ARG A 409 17.02 11.71 -12.63
C ARG A 409 17.43 12.39 -11.32
N MET A 410 18.62 12.09 -10.81
CA MET A 410 19.17 12.72 -9.61
C MET A 410 19.40 14.23 -9.80
N LYS A 411 19.88 14.66 -10.98
CA LYS A 411 20.02 16.09 -11.31
C LYS A 411 18.68 16.83 -11.34
N ARG A 412 17.61 16.16 -11.74
CA ARG A 412 16.23 16.69 -11.73
C ARG A 412 15.71 16.88 -10.30
N GLY A 413 16.19 16.11 -9.33
CA GLY A 413 15.81 16.20 -7.92
C GLY A 413 15.05 14.98 -7.41
N SER A 414 15.11 13.85 -8.13
CA SER A 414 14.51 12.59 -7.65
C SER A 414 15.05 12.22 -6.27
N ILE A 415 14.17 11.84 -5.38
CA ILE A 415 14.50 11.41 -4.03
C ILE A 415 14.66 9.90 -4.06
N ASP A 416 15.82 9.41 -3.65
CA ASP A 416 16.08 7.97 -3.49
C ASP A 416 16.15 7.67 -1.98
N PHE A 417 15.16 6.98 -1.47
CA PHE A 417 15.17 6.46 -0.10
C PHE A 417 15.74 5.05 -0.14
N ASP A 418 16.99 4.92 0.29
CA ASP A 418 17.65 3.61 0.38
C ASP A 418 17.41 2.97 1.75
N PHE A 419 16.14 2.66 2.05
CA PHE A 419 15.81 1.87 3.23
C PHE A 419 16.07 0.39 2.93
N PRO A 420 16.76 -0.34 3.82
CA PRO A 420 16.95 -1.75 3.63
C PRO A 420 15.60 -2.49 3.74
N GLU A 421 15.18 -3.11 2.65
CA GLU A 421 14.07 -4.08 2.68
C GLU A 421 14.51 -5.33 3.42
N THR A 422 13.58 -6.05 4.00
CA THR A 422 13.88 -7.27 4.75
C THR A 422 13.71 -8.50 3.84
N LYS A 423 14.69 -9.40 3.83
CA LYS A 423 14.55 -10.75 3.29
C LYS A 423 14.45 -11.75 4.43
N ILE A 424 13.33 -12.46 4.54
CA ILE A 424 13.10 -13.52 5.51
C ILE A 424 13.25 -14.86 4.78
N VAL A 425 14.15 -15.70 5.26
CA VAL A 425 14.36 -17.05 4.73
C VAL A 425 13.62 -18.05 5.62
N LEU A 426 12.75 -18.83 5.02
CA LEU A 426 11.95 -19.85 5.70
C LEU A 426 12.50 -21.25 5.44
N ASP A 427 12.30 -22.15 6.39
CA ASP A 427 12.49 -23.60 6.17
C ASP A 427 11.27 -24.23 5.45
N GLU A 428 11.34 -25.54 5.19
CA GLU A 428 10.25 -26.29 4.51
C GLU A 428 8.92 -26.29 5.30
N LYS A 429 8.95 -25.93 6.57
CA LYS A 429 7.77 -25.84 7.45
C LYS A 429 7.24 -24.42 7.60
N GLY A 430 7.85 -23.45 6.90
CA GLY A 430 7.48 -22.04 6.95
C GLY A 430 8.02 -21.30 8.20
N LYS A 431 9.01 -21.89 8.91
CA LYS A 431 9.65 -21.27 10.07
C LYS A 431 10.80 -20.37 9.61
N PRO A 432 10.95 -19.17 10.16
CA PRO A 432 12.04 -18.27 9.80
C PRO A 432 13.37 -18.77 10.36
N ILE A 433 14.35 -19.02 9.49
CA ILE A 433 15.70 -19.46 9.84
C ILE A 433 16.74 -18.35 9.74
N GLU A 434 16.53 -17.37 8.87
CA GLU A 434 17.42 -16.23 8.69
C GLU A 434 16.59 -14.99 8.36
N ILE A 435 17.00 -13.85 8.90
CA ILE A 435 16.47 -12.52 8.54
C ILE A 435 17.66 -11.64 8.21
N LYS A 436 17.65 -11.05 7.02
CA LYS A 436 18.72 -10.17 6.53
C LYS A 436 18.19 -9.03 5.68
N PRO A 437 18.93 -7.92 5.56
CA PRO A 437 18.61 -6.88 4.59
C PRO A 437 18.64 -7.42 3.15
N TYR A 438 17.70 -6.99 2.33
CA TYR A 438 17.74 -7.23 0.89
C TYR A 438 18.76 -6.28 0.26
N GLU A 439 19.76 -6.81 -0.43
CA GLU A 439 20.80 -6.01 -1.07
C GLU A 439 20.35 -5.58 -2.48
N ARG A 440 20.23 -4.28 -2.69
CA ARG A 440 20.09 -3.69 -4.03
C ARG A 440 21.47 -3.70 -4.72
N ASN A 441 21.57 -4.34 -5.87
CA ASN A 441 22.81 -4.46 -6.63
C ASN A 441 22.70 -3.73 -7.99
N VAL A 442 23.77 -3.79 -8.81
CA VAL A 442 23.81 -3.14 -10.12
C VAL A 442 22.67 -3.60 -11.02
N ALA A 443 22.31 -4.89 -10.99
CA ALA A 443 21.29 -5.45 -11.86
C ALA A 443 19.89 -4.95 -11.51
N THR A 444 19.55 -4.91 -10.20
CA THR A 444 18.27 -4.34 -9.74
C THR A 444 18.13 -2.87 -10.12
N LYS A 445 19.25 -2.11 -10.02
CA LYS A 445 19.30 -0.69 -10.37
C LYS A 445 19.14 -0.45 -11.88
N ILE A 446 19.69 -1.33 -12.73
CA ILE A 446 19.53 -1.27 -14.18
C ILE A 446 18.07 -1.43 -14.57
N ILE A 447 17.42 -2.48 -14.08
CA ILE A 447 16.02 -2.76 -14.40
C ILE A 447 15.12 -1.64 -13.89
N GLU A 448 15.33 -1.16 -12.66
CA GLU A 448 14.60 -0.02 -12.10
C GLU A 448 14.67 1.22 -13.03
N ASP A 449 15.88 1.63 -13.45
CA ASP A 449 16.06 2.82 -14.29
C ASP A 449 15.40 2.64 -15.68
N PHE A 450 15.40 1.43 -16.24
CA PHE A 450 14.75 1.13 -17.52
C PHE A 450 13.22 1.10 -17.40
N MET A 451 12.67 0.56 -16.30
CA MET A 451 11.24 0.62 -16.03
C MET A 451 10.76 2.04 -15.79
N LEU A 452 11.53 2.84 -15.06
CA LEU A 452 11.22 4.26 -14.81
C LEU A 452 11.13 5.05 -16.10
N ILE A 453 12.13 4.93 -16.99
CA ILE A 453 12.13 5.70 -18.25
C ILE A 453 11.02 5.25 -19.20
N ALA A 454 10.69 3.96 -19.25
CA ALA A 454 9.56 3.45 -20.02
C ALA A 454 8.21 4.00 -19.48
N ASN A 455 8.01 3.94 -18.17
CA ASN A 455 6.82 4.48 -17.51
C ASN A 455 6.66 5.99 -17.72
N GLU A 456 7.76 6.76 -17.64
CA GLU A 456 7.77 8.21 -17.91
C GLU A 456 7.42 8.49 -19.37
N THR A 457 8.02 7.76 -20.33
CA THR A 457 7.81 7.93 -21.77
C THR A 457 6.36 7.65 -22.16
N VAL A 458 5.81 6.53 -21.69
CA VAL A 458 4.41 6.16 -21.97
C VAL A 458 3.44 7.18 -21.34
N ALA A 459 3.67 7.59 -20.09
CA ALA A 459 2.81 8.58 -19.43
C ALA A 459 2.83 9.93 -20.14
N GLN A 460 4.01 10.39 -20.58
CA GLN A 460 4.15 11.64 -21.31
C GLN A 460 3.45 11.58 -22.67
N ASP A 461 3.59 10.49 -23.41
CA ASP A 461 3.00 10.31 -24.73
C ASP A 461 1.47 10.40 -24.65
N TYR A 462 0.86 9.65 -23.72
CA TYR A 462 -0.62 9.64 -23.57
C TYR A 462 -1.16 10.91 -22.93
N PHE A 463 -0.40 11.62 -22.12
CA PHE A 463 -0.77 12.94 -21.62
C PHE A 463 -0.92 13.96 -22.76
N TRP A 464 0.05 14.03 -23.68
CA TRP A 464 0.00 14.98 -24.79
C TRP A 464 -1.00 14.60 -25.89
N GLN A 465 -1.43 13.34 -25.94
CA GLN A 465 -2.53 12.91 -26.80
C GLN A 465 -3.91 13.27 -26.22
N GLU A 466 -3.98 13.77 -24.98
CA GLU A 466 -5.21 14.15 -24.28
C GLU A 466 -6.24 13.01 -24.21
N LEU A 467 -5.78 11.77 -24.08
CA LEU A 467 -6.60 10.58 -23.96
C LEU A 467 -6.85 10.22 -22.49
N PRO A 468 -8.04 9.63 -22.16
CA PRO A 468 -8.28 9.09 -20.83
C PRO A 468 -7.20 8.07 -20.45
N PHE A 469 -6.59 8.23 -19.27
CA PHE A 469 -5.47 7.41 -18.86
C PHE A 469 -5.42 7.25 -17.33
N VAL A 470 -4.64 6.28 -16.84
CA VAL A 470 -4.37 6.10 -15.41
C VAL A 470 -2.92 6.46 -15.13
N TYR A 471 -2.72 7.47 -14.29
CA TYR A 471 -1.41 7.94 -13.85
C TYR A 471 -1.08 7.42 -12.46
N ARG A 472 0.20 7.32 -12.15
CA ARG A 472 0.73 7.14 -10.81
C ARG A 472 1.21 8.48 -10.30
N THR A 473 0.47 9.08 -9.39
CA THR A 473 0.75 10.41 -8.87
C THR A 473 1.26 10.35 -7.44
N HIS A 474 2.14 11.30 -7.12
CA HIS A 474 2.63 11.53 -5.79
C HIS A 474 2.59 13.03 -5.53
N ASP A 475 1.59 13.46 -4.80
CA ASP A 475 1.33 14.87 -4.54
C ASP A 475 2.44 15.49 -3.68
N ASN A 476 2.56 16.84 -3.72
CA ASN A 476 3.48 17.58 -2.86
C ASN A 476 3.18 17.28 -1.39
N PRO A 477 4.21 17.18 -0.54
CA PRO A 477 4.03 16.99 0.89
C PRO A 477 3.23 18.13 1.52
N ASP A 478 2.59 17.82 2.63
CA ASP A 478 1.87 18.81 3.43
C ASP A 478 2.83 19.89 3.97
N THR A 479 2.47 21.17 3.75
CA THR A 479 3.32 22.31 4.12
C THR A 479 3.57 22.38 5.61
N GLU A 480 2.59 22.05 6.47
CA GLU A 480 2.74 22.07 7.93
C GLU A 480 3.67 20.96 8.41
N LYS A 481 3.58 19.76 7.82
CA LYS A 481 4.51 18.66 8.12
C LYS A 481 5.94 19.01 7.72
N ILE A 482 6.12 19.66 6.57
CA ILE A 482 7.45 20.12 6.12
C ILE A 482 7.99 21.23 7.01
N LYS A 483 7.17 22.17 7.48
CA LYS A 483 7.59 23.19 8.45
C LYS A 483 8.02 22.57 9.78
N LYS A 484 7.29 21.57 10.29
CA LYS A 484 7.67 20.79 11.47
C LYS A 484 8.99 20.07 11.27
N LEU A 485 9.16 19.41 10.12
CA LEU A 485 10.43 18.78 9.75
C LEU A 485 11.56 19.81 9.71
N SER A 486 11.36 20.96 9.07
CA SER A 486 12.37 22.05 8.98
C SER A 486 12.77 22.54 10.35
N THR A 487 11.81 22.81 11.23
CA THR A 487 12.08 23.22 12.62
C THR A 487 12.90 22.16 13.36
N PHE A 488 12.57 20.89 13.18
CA PHE A 488 13.26 19.79 13.83
C PHE A 488 14.72 19.65 13.35
N ILE A 489 14.96 19.62 12.03
CA ILE A 489 16.31 19.42 11.48
C ILE A 489 17.24 20.59 11.77
N ASN A 490 16.71 21.80 12.04
CA ASN A 490 17.51 22.95 12.48
C ASN A 490 18.26 22.66 13.80
N ASN A 491 17.73 21.81 14.68
CA ASN A 491 18.39 21.41 15.92
C ASN A 491 19.71 20.62 15.66
N PHE A 492 19.83 20.04 14.47
CA PHE A 492 21.02 19.30 14.02
C PHE A 492 21.89 20.11 13.06
N GLY A 493 21.55 21.39 12.83
CA GLY A 493 22.29 22.28 11.93
C GLY A 493 21.96 22.10 10.44
N TYR A 494 20.90 21.38 10.12
CA TYR A 494 20.41 21.21 8.75
C TYR A 494 19.27 22.19 8.46
N SER A 495 19.14 22.59 7.20
CA SER A 495 18.06 23.45 6.74
C SER A 495 17.55 23.04 5.38
N ILE A 496 16.26 23.23 5.14
CA ILE A 496 15.62 23.09 3.83
C ILE A 496 14.99 24.44 3.45
N HIS A 497 15.01 24.74 2.19
CA HIS A 497 14.35 25.94 1.68
C HIS A 497 12.89 25.59 1.33
N ILE A 498 11.95 26.27 1.99
CA ILE A 498 10.51 26.15 1.72
C ILE A 498 10.11 27.42 0.97
N GLY A 499 9.51 27.25 -0.24
CA GLY A 499 8.91 28.36 -0.98
C GLY A 499 7.69 28.95 -0.27
N GLN A 500 6.93 29.80 -0.96
CA GLN A 500 5.78 30.46 -0.33
C GLN A 500 4.76 29.45 0.22
N ASP A 501 4.50 28.33 -0.52
CA ASP A 501 3.55 27.29 -0.11
C ASP A 501 4.03 25.87 -0.43
N GLU A 502 5.17 25.67 -1.07
CA GLU A 502 5.64 24.34 -1.51
C GLU A 502 7.15 24.15 -1.30
N VAL A 503 7.55 22.90 -1.07
CA VAL A 503 8.95 22.48 -1.07
C VAL A 503 9.27 21.80 -2.41
N HIS A 504 10.39 22.15 -3.02
CA HIS A 504 10.85 21.47 -4.22
C HIS A 504 11.51 20.13 -3.86
N PRO A 505 11.29 19.02 -4.60
CA PRO A 505 11.88 17.71 -4.30
C PRO A 505 13.39 17.73 -4.09
N LYS A 506 14.08 18.59 -4.85
CA LYS A 506 15.52 18.78 -4.76
C LYS A 506 16.03 19.27 -3.39
N GLU A 507 15.20 19.97 -2.64
CA GLU A 507 15.57 20.42 -1.29
C GLU A 507 15.61 19.25 -0.31
N LEU A 508 14.64 18.32 -0.40
CA LEU A 508 14.65 17.09 0.39
C LEU A 508 15.78 16.15 -0.08
N GLN A 509 16.03 16.06 -1.38
CA GLN A 509 17.17 15.31 -1.92
C GLN A 509 18.50 15.81 -1.35
N LYS A 510 18.74 17.13 -1.35
CA LYS A 510 19.95 17.73 -0.77
C LYS A 510 20.07 17.46 0.73
N LEU A 511 18.95 17.48 1.47
CA LEU A 511 18.92 17.14 2.88
C LEU A 511 19.41 15.70 3.07
N LEU A 512 18.81 14.73 2.35
CA LEU A 512 19.18 13.32 2.44
C LEU A 512 20.65 13.08 2.08
N GLN A 513 21.17 13.74 1.05
CA GLN A 513 22.59 13.68 0.69
C GLN A 513 23.54 14.26 1.76
N LYS A 514 23.10 15.27 2.52
CA LYS A 514 23.91 15.85 3.60
C LYS A 514 23.97 14.99 4.85
N ILE A 515 22.92 14.23 5.10
CA ILE A 515 22.82 13.36 6.29
C ILE A 515 23.39 11.95 6.04
N ASP A 516 23.69 11.61 4.80
CA ASP A 516 24.23 10.30 4.41
C ASP A 516 25.50 9.98 5.23
N GLY A 517 25.54 8.81 5.87
CA GLY A 517 26.61 8.36 6.75
C GLY A 517 26.69 9.07 8.13
N THR A 518 25.78 9.99 8.44
CA THR A 518 25.73 10.64 9.76
C THR A 518 24.90 9.85 10.77
N PRO A 519 25.10 10.04 12.09
CA PRO A 519 24.27 9.39 13.11
C PRO A 519 22.77 9.73 13.00
N GLU A 520 22.43 10.88 12.43
CA GLU A 520 21.07 11.39 12.29
C GLU A 520 20.36 10.89 11.03
N GLU A 521 21.05 10.20 10.13
CA GLU A 521 20.54 9.77 8.82
C GLU A 521 19.23 8.99 8.94
N ALA A 522 19.21 7.91 9.74
CA ALA A 522 18.05 7.05 9.89
C ALA A 522 16.81 7.81 10.39
N LEU A 523 17.01 8.76 11.31
CA LEU A 523 15.95 9.58 11.87
C LEU A 523 15.38 10.56 10.84
N ILE A 524 16.28 11.39 10.28
CA ILE A 524 15.84 12.49 9.39
C ILE A 524 15.23 11.89 8.12
N SER A 525 15.76 10.77 7.61
CA SER A 525 15.19 10.05 6.47
C SER A 525 13.78 9.54 6.76
N ARG A 526 13.54 8.94 7.95
CA ARG A 526 12.20 8.48 8.35
C ARG A 526 11.21 9.64 8.55
N LEU A 527 11.64 10.73 9.17
CA LEU A 527 10.78 11.91 9.35
C LEU A 527 10.47 12.57 8.01
N THR A 528 11.45 12.62 7.11
CA THR A 528 11.26 13.13 5.75
C THR A 528 10.22 12.28 5.01
N LEU A 529 10.34 10.94 5.06
CA LEU A 529 9.37 10.02 4.44
C LEU A 529 7.96 10.19 5.04
N ARG A 530 7.84 10.30 6.37
CA ARG A 530 6.55 10.53 7.06
C ARG A 530 5.91 11.88 6.74
N SER A 531 6.70 12.85 6.30
CA SER A 531 6.20 14.16 5.89
C SER A 531 5.65 14.15 4.47
N MET A 532 5.95 13.12 3.68
CA MET A 532 5.46 12.95 2.32
C MET A 532 4.07 12.31 2.30
N LYS A 533 3.33 12.58 1.23
CA LYS A 533 2.06 11.91 0.96
C LYS A 533 2.32 10.52 0.38
N GLN A 534 1.31 9.68 0.38
CA GLN A 534 1.39 8.37 -0.28
C GLN A 534 1.07 8.52 -1.76
N ALA A 535 1.80 7.82 -2.62
CA ALA A 535 1.49 7.76 -4.03
C ALA A 535 0.19 6.99 -4.27
N LYS A 536 -0.56 7.38 -5.32
CA LYS A 536 -1.87 6.80 -5.65
C LYS A 536 -2.08 6.75 -7.16
N TYR A 537 -3.05 5.97 -7.61
CA TYR A 537 -3.52 6.00 -8.98
C TYR A 537 -4.60 7.07 -9.14
N THR A 538 -4.54 7.82 -10.24
CA THR A 538 -5.50 8.89 -10.56
C THR A 538 -5.68 8.99 -12.07
N THR A 539 -6.75 9.66 -12.51
CA THR A 539 -6.97 9.99 -13.93
C THR A 539 -6.41 11.35 -14.33
N MET A 540 -5.91 12.11 -13.36
CA MET A 540 -5.28 13.43 -13.61
C MET A 540 -3.79 13.34 -13.30
N SER A 541 -2.95 13.80 -14.24
CA SER A 541 -1.50 13.87 -14.04
C SER A 541 -1.14 15.09 -13.20
N THR A 542 -0.94 14.90 -11.91
CA THR A 542 -0.42 15.95 -10.99
C THR A 542 1.09 15.85 -10.80
N GLY A 543 1.75 14.90 -11.49
CA GLY A 543 3.16 14.61 -11.35
C GLY A 543 3.48 13.62 -10.22
N HIS A 544 4.77 13.32 -10.09
CA HIS A 544 5.26 12.41 -9.04
C HIS A 544 6.40 13.07 -8.27
N PHE A 545 6.09 13.59 -7.08
CA PHE A 545 7.01 14.37 -6.25
C PHE A 545 8.33 13.63 -5.98
N GLY A 546 8.27 12.39 -5.48
CA GLY A 546 9.47 11.60 -5.15
C GLY A 546 10.39 11.33 -6.35
N LEU A 547 9.84 11.13 -7.54
CA LEU A 547 10.59 10.95 -8.77
C LEU A 547 10.94 12.27 -9.46
N ALA A 548 10.44 13.39 -8.97
CA ALA A 548 10.58 14.72 -9.55
C ALA A 548 10.24 14.74 -11.06
N THR A 549 9.17 14.05 -11.45
CA THR A 549 8.72 13.97 -12.84
C THR A 549 7.30 14.50 -13.01
N PRO A 550 6.98 15.23 -14.08
CA PRO A 550 5.64 15.73 -14.34
C PRO A 550 4.67 14.64 -14.84
N TYR A 551 5.21 13.56 -15.42
CA TYR A 551 4.41 12.48 -16.01
C TYR A 551 4.93 11.15 -15.51
N TYR A 552 4.04 10.33 -14.93
CA TYR A 552 4.38 8.98 -14.51
C TYR A 552 3.15 8.08 -14.52
N CYS A 553 3.33 6.86 -14.97
CA CYS A 553 2.34 5.79 -14.88
C CYS A 553 3.01 4.47 -14.52
N HIS A 554 2.21 3.48 -14.22
CA HIS A 554 2.67 2.11 -14.13
C HIS A 554 2.24 1.35 -15.40
N PHE A 555 3.20 1.04 -16.27
CA PHE A 555 3.01 0.35 -17.54
C PHE A 555 3.64 -1.05 -17.55
N THR A 556 4.63 -1.27 -16.69
CA THR A 556 5.62 -2.33 -16.83
C THR A 556 5.28 -3.65 -16.12
N SER A 557 4.14 -3.78 -15.44
CA SER A 557 3.82 -5.01 -14.70
C SER A 557 2.33 -5.41 -14.75
N PRO A 558 1.77 -5.69 -15.93
CA PRO A 558 0.34 -6.03 -16.10
C PRO A 558 -0.04 -7.42 -15.56
N ILE A 559 0.91 -8.33 -15.33
CA ILE A 559 0.62 -9.64 -14.72
C ILE A 559 0.18 -9.47 -13.26
N ARG A 560 0.77 -8.51 -12.57
CA ARG A 560 0.58 -8.33 -11.12
C ARG A 560 -0.09 -7.04 -10.70
N ARG A 561 -0.35 -6.08 -11.60
CA ARG A 561 -1.04 -4.81 -11.30
C ARG A 561 -2.13 -4.51 -12.31
N TYR A 562 -3.35 -4.32 -11.84
CA TYR A 562 -4.49 -4.03 -12.71
C TYR A 562 -4.41 -2.69 -13.45
N PRO A 563 -3.90 -1.58 -12.88
CA PRO A 563 -3.72 -0.33 -13.61
C PRO A 563 -2.87 -0.48 -14.87
N ASP A 564 -1.79 -1.27 -14.80
CA ASP A 564 -0.93 -1.57 -15.95
C ASP A 564 -1.71 -2.31 -17.04
N LEU A 565 -2.48 -3.34 -16.66
CA LEU A 565 -3.36 -4.06 -17.59
C LEU A 565 -4.39 -3.11 -18.24
N GLN A 566 -4.95 -2.20 -17.46
CA GLN A 566 -5.95 -1.25 -17.95
C GLN A 566 -5.36 -0.26 -18.95
N ILE A 567 -4.18 0.31 -18.68
CA ILE A 567 -3.55 1.23 -19.64
C ILE A 567 -3.08 0.50 -20.91
N HIS A 568 -2.68 -0.77 -20.83
CA HIS A 568 -2.38 -1.57 -22.01
C HIS A 568 -3.58 -1.66 -22.98
N ARG A 569 -4.81 -1.77 -22.45
CA ARG A 569 -6.03 -1.75 -23.27
C ARG A 569 -6.24 -0.41 -23.96
N ILE A 570 -6.05 0.68 -23.24
CA ILE A 570 -6.16 2.05 -23.78
C ILE A 570 -5.12 2.25 -24.89
N ILE A 571 -3.88 1.86 -24.65
CA ILE A 571 -2.79 1.93 -25.61
C ILE A 571 -3.15 1.15 -26.89
N LYS A 572 -3.60 -0.11 -26.75
CA LYS A 572 -3.98 -0.95 -27.88
C LYS A 572 -5.18 -0.41 -28.65
N ASP A 573 -6.19 0.11 -27.97
CA ASP A 573 -7.33 0.76 -28.65
C ASP A 573 -6.89 1.99 -29.44
N ASN A 574 -5.94 2.76 -28.92
CA ASN A 574 -5.36 3.90 -29.62
C ASN A 574 -4.53 3.45 -30.84
N LEU A 575 -3.61 2.50 -30.67
CA LEU A 575 -2.77 1.97 -31.76
C LEU A 575 -3.62 1.36 -32.92
N ARG A 576 -4.76 0.79 -32.58
CA ARG A 576 -5.71 0.21 -33.55
C ARG A 576 -6.71 1.20 -34.13
N GLY A 577 -6.58 2.50 -33.81
CA GLY A 577 -7.49 3.56 -34.27
C GLY A 577 -8.93 3.42 -33.75
N ARG A 578 -9.12 2.80 -32.58
CA ARG A 578 -10.44 2.56 -31.99
C ARG A 578 -10.88 3.62 -30.97
N MET A 579 -10.03 4.61 -30.68
CA MET A 579 -10.30 5.68 -29.72
C MET A 579 -11.27 6.73 -30.32
N ASN A 580 -12.53 6.32 -30.51
CA ASN A 580 -13.61 7.22 -30.90
C ASN A 580 -14.30 7.84 -29.68
N ALA A 581 -15.21 8.80 -29.88
CA ALA A 581 -15.90 9.52 -28.81
C ALA A 581 -16.60 8.58 -27.79
N LYS A 582 -17.22 7.49 -28.26
CA LYS A 582 -17.87 6.51 -27.36
C LYS A 582 -16.85 5.77 -26.47
N LYS A 583 -15.69 5.46 -27.03
CA LYS A 583 -14.64 4.74 -26.29
C LYS A 583 -13.97 5.67 -25.27
N ILE A 584 -13.80 6.94 -25.63
CA ILE A 584 -13.32 7.98 -24.71
C ILE A 584 -14.30 8.15 -23.55
N GLU A 585 -15.60 8.34 -23.83
CA GLU A 585 -16.64 8.45 -22.82
C GLU A 585 -16.70 7.21 -21.89
N HIS A 586 -16.52 6.00 -22.46
CA HIS A 586 -16.43 4.78 -21.69
C HIS A 586 -15.28 4.82 -20.69
N TYR A 587 -14.07 5.15 -21.15
CA TYR A 587 -12.89 5.22 -20.27
C TYR A 587 -13.00 6.35 -19.25
N ASP A 588 -13.49 7.54 -19.61
CA ASP A 588 -13.73 8.64 -18.67
C ASP A 588 -14.66 8.22 -17.53
N LYS A 589 -15.63 7.36 -17.83
CA LYS A 589 -16.58 6.85 -16.81
C LYS A 589 -15.98 5.82 -15.88
N ILE A 590 -15.17 4.87 -16.39
CA ILE A 590 -14.70 3.73 -15.58
C ILE A 590 -13.38 4.01 -14.85
N LEU A 591 -12.48 4.80 -15.43
CA LEU A 591 -11.12 4.96 -14.92
C LEU A 591 -11.04 5.59 -13.52
N PRO A 592 -11.87 6.55 -13.11
CA PRO A 592 -11.84 7.08 -11.76
C PRO A 592 -12.04 5.99 -10.69
N GLU A 593 -12.99 5.07 -10.91
CA GLU A 593 -13.26 3.98 -10.00
C GLU A 593 -12.15 2.93 -10.03
N VAL A 594 -11.65 2.59 -11.21
CA VAL A 594 -10.50 1.68 -11.38
C VAL A 594 -9.27 2.21 -10.63
N ALA A 595 -8.97 3.50 -10.75
CA ALA A 595 -7.83 4.13 -10.10
C ALA A 595 -7.98 4.12 -8.56
N LYS A 596 -9.16 4.48 -8.06
CA LYS A 596 -9.49 4.47 -6.64
C LYS A 596 -9.36 3.05 -6.06
N HIS A 597 -10.06 2.10 -6.67
CA HIS A 597 -10.04 0.69 -6.24
C HIS A 597 -8.63 0.10 -6.25
N SER A 598 -7.86 0.34 -7.32
CA SER A 598 -6.47 -0.15 -7.39
C SER A 598 -5.58 0.40 -6.28
N SER A 599 -5.77 1.68 -5.92
CA SER A 599 -5.02 2.29 -4.79
C SER A 599 -5.43 1.69 -3.44
N GLU A 600 -6.70 1.31 -3.27
CA GLU A 600 -7.19 0.64 -2.06
C GLU A 600 -6.63 -0.78 -1.95
N MET A 601 -6.63 -1.53 -3.06
CA MET A 601 -6.11 -2.90 -3.09
C MET A 601 -4.58 -2.95 -2.88
N GLU A 602 -3.85 -1.99 -3.43
CA GLU A 602 -2.42 -1.83 -3.18
C GLU A 602 -2.13 -1.62 -1.68
N ARG A 603 -2.84 -0.68 -1.02
CA ARG A 603 -2.67 -0.47 0.42
C ARG A 603 -3.00 -1.71 1.25
N ARG A 604 -4.07 -2.43 0.88
CA ARG A 604 -4.44 -3.69 1.53
C ARG A 604 -3.34 -4.74 1.39
N ALA A 605 -2.75 -4.86 0.21
CA ALA A 605 -1.62 -5.76 -0.04
C ALA A 605 -0.40 -5.39 0.80
N ASP A 606 0.03 -4.13 0.76
CA ASP A 606 1.17 -3.61 1.54
C ASP A 606 1.00 -3.83 3.05
N GLU A 607 -0.21 -3.67 3.58
CA GLU A 607 -0.49 -3.92 4.99
C GLU A 607 -0.40 -5.40 5.33
N ALA A 608 -0.97 -6.28 4.50
CA ALA A 608 -0.89 -7.72 4.71
C ALA A 608 0.55 -8.23 4.64
N GLU A 609 1.34 -7.77 3.67
CA GLU A 609 2.77 -8.09 3.53
C GLU A 609 3.54 -7.68 4.79
N ARG A 610 3.39 -6.44 5.25
CA ARG A 610 4.04 -5.94 6.49
C ARG A 610 3.63 -6.72 7.73
N GLU A 611 2.39 -7.17 7.82
CA GLU A 611 1.91 -7.94 8.96
C GLU A 611 2.47 -9.36 8.98
N THR A 612 2.66 -9.99 7.81
CA THR A 612 3.33 -11.30 7.73
C THR A 612 4.82 -11.19 8.06
N ASP A 613 5.49 -10.11 7.64
CA ASP A 613 6.88 -9.83 7.98
C ASP A 613 7.06 -9.66 9.49
N LYS A 614 6.21 -8.84 10.13
CA LYS A 614 6.23 -8.66 11.58
C LYS A 614 6.02 -9.98 12.32
N LEU A 615 5.05 -10.78 11.88
CA LEU A 615 4.76 -12.06 12.47
C LEU A 615 5.99 -12.98 12.45
N LYS A 616 6.65 -13.10 11.29
CA LYS A 616 7.85 -13.93 11.14
C LYS A 616 9.06 -13.36 11.88
N LYS A 617 9.20 -12.04 11.98
CA LYS A 617 10.22 -11.41 12.85
C LYS A 617 10.01 -11.74 14.33
N VAL A 618 8.76 -11.69 14.81
CA VAL A 618 8.40 -12.08 16.18
C VAL A 618 8.67 -13.56 16.41
N GLU A 619 8.31 -14.45 15.48
CA GLU A 619 8.58 -15.88 15.56
C GLU A 619 10.09 -16.15 15.63
N TYR A 620 10.89 -15.52 14.78
CA TYR A 620 12.34 -15.61 14.78
C TYR A 620 12.96 -15.19 16.12
N MET A 621 12.48 -14.09 16.70
CA MET A 621 12.98 -13.57 17.97
C MET A 621 12.48 -14.35 19.21
N SER A 622 11.35 -15.05 19.08
CA SER A 622 10.84 -15.87 20.18
C SER A 622 11.77 -16.99 20.62
N GLU A 623 12.63 -17.46 19.72
CA GLU A 623 13.66 -18.49 20.02
C GLU A 623 14.96 -17.90 20.54
N ARG A 624 15.08 -16.57 20.60
CA ARG A 624 16.27 -15.83 20.99
C ARG A 624 16.09 -15.02 22.27
N ILE A 625 15.08 -15.39 23.08
CA ILE A 625 14.86 -14.77 24.38
C ILE A 625 16.08 -14.97 25.24
N GLY A 626 16.62 -13.90 25.84
CA GLY A 626 17.85 -13.89 26.62
C GLY A 626 19.14 -13.62 25.82
N GLU A 627 19.07 -13.64 24.48
CA GLU A 627 20.21 -13.24 23.63
C GLU A 627 20.42 -11.74 23.63
N VAL A 628 21.65 -11.29 23.45
CA VAL A 628 22.04 -9.88 23.43
C VAL A 628 22.49 -9.50 22.04
N PHE A 629 21.95 -8.40 21.55
CA PHE A 629 22.23 -7.84 20.23
C PHE A 629 22.71 -6.39 20.34
N GLU A 630 23.57 -5.97 19.43
CA GLU A 630 23.83 -4.55 19.18
C GLU A 630 22.79 -4.03 18.20
N GLY A 631 22.21 -2.86 18.47
CA GLY A 631 21.24 -2.21 17.60
C GLY A 631 21.34 -0.70 17.66
N VAL A 632 20.55 -0.03 16.86
CA VAL A 632 20.48 1.43 16.77
C VAL A 632 19.09 1.90 17.18
N ILE A 633 19.02 2.93 18.02
CA ILE A 633 17.73 3.53 18.41
C ILE A 633 17.08 4.12 17.16
N SER A 634 15.95 3.55 16.75
CA SER A 634 15.20 3.87 15.53
C SER A 634 14.00 4.76 15.77
N GLY A 635 13.56 4.92 17.04
CA GLY A 635 12.44 5.76 17.42
C GLY A 635 12.45 6.04 18.91
N VAL A 636 12.05 7.26 19.34
CA VAL A 636 11.90 7.60 20.76
C VAL A 636 10.51 8.17 20.97
N THR A 637 9.85 7.72 22.04
CA THR A 637 8.49 8.08 22.43
C THR A 637 8.42 8.31 23.94
N GLU A 638 7.30 8.81 24.43
CA GLU A 638 7.06 8.98 25.86
C GLU A 638 7.04 7.66 26.65
N TRP A 639 6.69 6.52 26.00
CA TRP A 639 6.63 5.21 26.64
C TRP A 639 7.90 4.37 26.49
N GLY A 640 8.94 4.88 25.80
CA GLY A 640 10.20 4.17 25.60
C GLY A 640 10.83 4.47 24.25
N PHE A 641 11.74 3.62 23.84
CA PHE A 641 12.40 3.75 22.54
C PHE A 641 12.47 2.43 21.78
N TYR A 642 12.41 2.52 20.47
CA TYR A 642 12.55 1.40 19.56
C TYR A 642 14.02 1.22 19.19
N VAL A 643 14.45 -0.02 19.07
CA VAL A 643 15.82 -0.40 18.65
C VAL A 643 15.71 -1.29 17.43
N GLU A 644 16.36 -0.91 16.36
CA GLU A 644 16.50 -1.69 15.14
C GLU A 644 17.84 -2.43 15.15
N LEU A 645 17.78 -3.74 14.94
CA LEU A 645 18.94 -4.62 14.84
C LEU A 645 19.50 -4.61 13.40
N PRO A 646 20.76 -5.05 13.18
CA PRO A 646 21.36 -5.11 11.83
C PRO A 646 20.58 -5.98 10.84
N ASN A 647 19.78 -6.92 11.33
CA ASN A 647 18.89 -7.75 10.51
C ASN A 647 17.51 -7.15 10.28
N THR A 648 17.34 -5.85 10.51
CA THR A 648 16.07 -5.11 10.34
C THR A 648 14.94 -5.48 11.31
N VAL A 649 15.20 -6.27 12.33
CA VAL A 649 14.25 -6.54 13.40
C VAL A 649 14.19 -5.34 14.34
N GLU A 650 12.98 -4.86 14.64
CA GLU A 650 12.76 -3.75 15.56
C GLU A 650 12.02 -4.24 16.82
N GLY A 651 12.45 -3.80 18.00
CA GLY A 651 11.80 -4.08 19.27
C GLY A 651 11.75 -2.86 20.18
N LEU A 652 10.88 -2.89 21.19
CA LEU A 652 10.65 -1.81 22.14
C LEU A 652 11.42 -2.01 23.43
N VAL A 653 12.19 -1.03 23.85
CA VAL A 653 12.64 -0.84 25.24
C VAL A 653 11.64 0.06 25.92
N HIS A 654 10.75 -0.52 26.74
CA HIS A 654 9.74 0.26 27.45
C HIS A 654 10.39 1.08 28.59
N VAL A 655 9.95 2.31 28.80
CA VAL A 655 10.53 3.23 29.81
C VAL A 655 10.55 2.63 31.24
N THR A 656 9.57 1.78 31.57
CA THR A 656 9.52 1.09 32.88
C THR A 656 10.64 0.06 33.09
N THR A 657 11.34 -0.35 32.04
CA THR A 657 12.51 -1.25 32.13
C THR A 657 13.81 -0.49 32.41
N LEU A 658 13.78 0.83 32.34
CA LEU A 658 14.88 1.73 32.64
C LEU A 658 14.83 2.11 34.12
N VAL A 659 15.20 1.14 34.99
CA VAL A 659 15.00 1.22 36.46
C VAL A 659 15.94 2.18 37.19
N ASP A 660 16.90 2.82 36.50
CA ASP A 660 17.98 3.59 37.13
C ASP A 660 17.62 5.05 37.37
N ASP A 661 16.61 5.53 36.68
CA ASP A 661 16.20 6.93 36.74
C ASP A 661 14.75 7.08 36.29
N TYR A 662 14.17 8.25 36.52
CA TYR A 662 12.93 8.67 35.90
C TYR A 662 13.25 9.39 34.61
N PHE A 663 12.71 8.91 33.48
CA PHE A 663 13.02 9.45 32.16
C PHE A 663 11.88 10.31 31.63
N HIS A 664 12.21 11.51 31.19
CA HIS A 664 11.30 12.44 30.52
C HIS A 664 11.52 12.41 29.02
N TYR A 665 10.43 12.39 28.29
CA TYR A 665 10.47 12.55 26.85
C TYR A 665 10.56 14.02 26.46
N ASN A 666 11.59 14.39 25.71
CA ASN A 666 11.75 15.72 25.13
C ASN A 666 11.27 15.67 23.66
N GLU A 667 10.07 16.22 23.42
CA GLU A 667 9.46 16.23 22.10
C GLU A 667 10.25 17.07 21.08
N SER A 668 10.97 18.12 21.53
CA SER A 668 11.74 18.99 20.62
C SER A 668 13.02 18.35 20.10
N THR A 669 13.63 17.42 20.87
CA THR A 669 14.88 16.74 20.50
C THR A 669 14.71 15.26 20.24
N TYR A 670 13.51 14.70 20.46
CA TYR A 670 13.21 13.25 20.37
C TYR A 670 14.16 12.42 21.22
N GLU A 671 14.35 12.83 22.48
CA GLU A 671 15.22 12.17 23.44
C GLU A 671 14.45 11.76 24.69
N LEU A 672 14.83 10.65 25.30
CA LEU A 672 14.53 10.33 26.69
C LEU A 672 15.70 10.77 27.56
N VAL A 673 15.44 11.65 28.53
CA VAL A 673 16.46 12.23 29.43
C VAL A 673 16.17 11.82 30.87
N GLY A 674 17.14 11.20 31.53
CA GLY A 674 17.07 10.85 32.94
C GLY A 674 17.15 12.09 33.81
N GLU A 675 16.27 12.19 34.81
CA GLU A 675 16.11 13.35 35.67
C GLU A 675 17.32 13.56 36.60
N VAL A 676 17.89 12.52 37.12
CA VAL A 676 19.01 12.55 38.08
C VAL A 676 20.34 12.24 37.43
N THR A 677 20.37 11.20 36.58
CA THR A 677 21.60 10.69 35.96
C THR A 677 22.03 11.47 34.73
N ASN A 678 21.13 12.28 34.13
CA ASN A 678 21.32 12.89 32.82
C ASN A 678 21.67 11.90 31.69
N ILE A 679 21.41 10.61 31.88
CA ILE A 679 21.53 9.63 30.81
C ILE A 679 20.53 10.00 29.71
N ARG A 680 21.01 9.97 28.46
CA ARG A 680 20.17 10.31 27.30
C ARG A 680 20.11 9.13 26.35
N TYR A 681 18.89 8.79 25.95
CA TYR A 681 18.63 7.89 24.84
C TYR A 681 18.10 8.68 23.67
N LYS A 682 18.86 8.74 22.59
CA LYS A 682 18.56 9.53 21.40
C LYS A 682 18.61 8.68 20.14
N LEU A 683 17.95 9.14 19.14
CA LEU A 683 17.90 8.52 17.83
C LEU A 683 19.30 8.39 17.22
N GLY A 684 19.53 7.28 16.48
CA GLY A 684 20.83 6.97 15.90
C GLY A 684 21.87 6.43 16.92
N GLN A 685 21.56 6.44 18.21
CA GLN A 685 22.48 5.93 19.24
C GLN A 685 22.57 4.40 19.18
N ARG A 686 23.79 3.88 19.17
CA ARG A 686 24.06 2.43 19.32
C ARG A 686 23.84 2.00 20.76
N VAL A 687 23.10 0.94 20.94
CA VAL A 687 22.79 0.34 22.24
C VAL A 687 22.90 -1.18 22.15
N HIS A 688 23.17 -1.81 23.30
CA HIS A 688 23.07 -3.27 23.39
C HIS A 688 21.78 -3.59 24.12
N VAL A 689 21.01 -4.48 23.51
CA VAL A 689 19.71 -4.88 24.03
C VAL A 689 19.60 -6.39 24.13
N MET A 690 18.92 -6.86 25.15
CA MET A 690 18.58 -8.26 25.36
C MET A 690 17.10 -8.46 25.04
N VAL A 691 16.78 -9.52 24.34
CA VAL A 691 15.39 -9.93 24.08
C VAL A 691 14.78 -10.43 25.38
N THR A 692 13.73 -9.77 25.85
CA THR A 692 13.04 -10.13 27.11
C THR A 692 11.73 -10.84 26.89
N GLY A 693 11.08 -10.61 25.76
CA GLY A 693 9.81 -11.22 25.43
C GLY A 693 9.38 -10.97 23.99
N THR A 694 8.40 -11.74 23.57
CA THR A 694 7.75 -11.58 22.28
C THR A 694 6.26 -11.86 22.43
N ASP A 695 5.42 -11.10 21.76
CA ASP A 695 3.97 -11.34 21.68
C ASP A 695 3.57 -11.60 20.24
N ARG A 696 3.11 -12.82 19.95
CA ARG A 696 2.67 -13.22 18.60
C ARG A 696 1.34 -12.58 18.19
N ILE A 697 0.49 -12.25 19.14
CA ILE A 697 -0.84 -11.65 18.87
C ILE A 697 -0.66 -10.16 18.58
N LEU A 698 0.03 -9.45 19.46
CA LEU A 698 0.33 -8.02 19.29
C LEU A 698 1.47 -7.78 18.28
N ARG A 699 2.19 -8.84 17.88
CA ARG A 699 3.34 -8.79 16.97
C ARG A 699 4.40 -7.80 17.44
N THR A 700 4.73 -7.87 18.74
CA THR A 700 5.71 -7.02 19.40
C THR A 700 6.90 -7.83 19.91
N ILE A 701 8.04 -7.17 19.98
CA ILE A 701 9.30 -7.69 20.53
C ILE A 701 9.73 -6.73 21.62
N ASP A 702 9.96 -7.26 22.82
CA ASP A 702 10.39 -6.49 23.96
C ASP A 702 11.88 -6.64 24.18
N PHE A 703 12.55 -5.50 24.35
CA PHE A 703 13.97 -5.41 24.63
C PHE A 703 14.23 -4.78 26.00
N ARG A 704 15.40 -5.10 26.56
CA ARG A 704 15.97 -4.44 27.72
C ARG A 704 17.41 -4.01 27.40
N VAL A 705 17.79 -2.81 27.79
CA VAL A 705 19.18 -2.32 27.66
C VAL A 705 20.13 -3.17 28.52
N VAL A 706 21.23 -3.58 27.93
CA VAL A 706 22.33 -4.30 28.62
C VAL A 706 23.49 -3.34 28.82
N ARG A 707 23.93 -3.20 30.08
CA ARG A 707 25.03 -2.31 30.46
C ARG A 707 26.40 -2.93 30.26
N GLN A 708 27.42 -2.09 30.19
CA GLN A 708 28.80 -2.55 30.03
C GLN A 708 29.27 -3.46 31.17
N ASP A 709 28.74 -3.27 32.37
CA ASP A 709 29.11 -4.09 33.56
C ASP A 709 28.52 -5.50 33.52
N GLU A 710 27.29 -5.61 33.01
CA GLU A 710 26.61 -6.91 32.80
C GLU A 710 27.27 -7.76 31.71
N ARG A 711 27.96 -7.14 30.74
CA ARG A 711 28.68 -7.84 29.67
C ARG A 711 29.93 -8.57 30.16
N LYS A 712 30.56 -8.08 31.24
CA LYS A 712 31.77 -8.71 31.81
C LYS A 712 31.42 -9.93 32.65
N ALA A 713 30.26 -9.93 33.29
CA ALA A 713 29.79 -11.03 34.14
C ALA A 713 29.27 -12.25 33.36
N GLY A 714 28.86 -12.11 32.10
CA GLY A 714 28.37 -13.19 31.23
C GLY A 714 29.46 -13.87 30.38
N LYS A 715 30.73 -13.50 30.53
CA LYS A 715 31.89 -14.12 29.87
C LYS A 715 32.80 -14.91 30.82
N GLU A 716 32.46 -14.99 32.07
CA GLU A 716 33.01 -15.96 33.03
C GLU A 716 32.04 -17.13 33.22
#